data_92092627eb31228d16703dfc2b34c688
#
_entry.id   92092627eb31228d16703dfc2b34c688
#
_cell.length_a   1.000
_cell.length_b   1.000
_cell.length_c   1.000
_cell.angle_alpha   90.00
_cell.angle_beta   90.00
_cell.angle_gamma   90.00
#
_symmetry.space_group_name_H-M   'P 1'
#
loop_
_entity.id
_entity.type
_entity.pdbx_description
1 polymer ?
#
loop_
_entity_poly.entity_id
_entity_poly.type
_entity_poly.pdbx_seq_one_letter_code
_entity_poly.pdbx_strand_id
1 'polypeptide(L)'
;LTDEEISRKLAAFRAEKKAKRKQGGKKREKAAMSFGTSLGLSARNLKTKKGRTTLTSVAGSIGIISVCLVLALSNGFNSYIRKTEENMLSRYPLQITETSVDFSAVMTGMSTRAEDLPDLSKIGDQVYVDSFVTKIAGGMTVKNDISDEYLAYVAAMDDKIYNAVSYDFGESFSDNLFTDVQVGATEAELHTEYRSLSSLKQFYTDELTKNAEQYKELAGMVNMLGAVVSKMPGTSDFSDARYGEYVLSQYNIVAGEFPEKENECVLVIGRDNTAIDLLMAQLGFIEETKFLTYFDNAPKDGTVAGKDPEASKLIPYSTLLSKRYTLYYNDAVYKENAPSDTYPFTYSGVRTGTDANLDAADGAGVQLTVKGILKLKDGLDYGCLQKGLNVTESLAKKFVEENKKSAIVKWVNEKSNIKDSVNELIDLHNAGVPDGQKLARLETDIYRSPAQHLNDSYVSGEIMKNYFPSAGVGSAESGMLDAFLKDKYFNVSVDKALQALSGSDKVRKISVYPSDFDTKAKVISYLDAWNDSHDAAQKVTYTDTVGTMMSMVQTMLNAVTYVLVAFTGISLVVSSVMIGIITYVSVVERTKEIGVLRSLGARKKDIRHLFNAETFLIGLFAGTFGVAVTYLLSLPINRLLKRLTGVGSLAALPFGQGLLMIAVSVALTLISGLIPASSAAKKDPVVALRTE
;
A
#
# COMPACT_ATOMS: atom_id res chain seq x y z
N LEU A 1 -44.88 -71.72 26.02
CA LEU A 1 -43.51 -71.76 25.48
C LEU A 1 -42.61 -71.16 26.51
N THR A 2 -41.73 -71.96 27.10
CA THR A 2 -40.75 -71.48 28.07
C THR A 2 -39.71 -70.64 27.37
N ASP A 3 -39.06 -69.62 28.06
CA ASP A 3 -38.06 -68.74 27.52
C ASP A 3 -36.90 -69.49 26.85
N GLU A 4 -36.62 -70.69 27.25
CA GLU A 4 -35.66 -71.61 26.62
C GLU A 4 -36.09 -72.10 25.23
N GLU A 5 -37.37 -72.40 25.02
CA GLU A 5 -37.89 -72.76 23.70
C GLU A 5 -37.94 -71.61 22.72
N ILE A 6 -38.20 -70.38 23.21
CA ILE A 6 -38.15 -69.13 22.42
C ILE A 6 -36.72 -68.85 22.01
N SER A 7 -35.76 -68.99 22.94
CA SER A 7 -34.35 -68.83 22.67
C SER A 7 -33.81 -69.84 21.67
N ARG A 8 -34.20 -71.12 21.74
CA ARG A 8 -33.83 -72.18 20.77
C ARG A 8 -34.42 -71.91 19.38
N LYS A 9 -35.72 -71.54 19.32
CA LYS A 9 -36.36 -71.17 18.04
C LYS A 9 -35.71 -69.87 17.41
N LEU A 10 -35.37 -68.89 18.23
CA LEU A 10 -34.66 -67.69 17.77
C LEU A 10 -33.24 -67.98 17.29
N ALA A 11 -32.54 -68.89 17.98
CA ALA A 11 -31.21 -69.33 17.57
C ALA A 11 -31.24 -70.12 16.26
N ALA A 12 -32.22 -71.03 16.12
CA ALA A 12 -32.42 -71.77 14.89
C ALA A 12 -32.82 -70.88 13.72
N PHE A 13 -33.71 -69.91 13.93
CA PHE A 13 -34.10 -68.93 12.90
C PHE A 13 -32.90 -67.99 12.50
N ARG A 14 -32.08 -67.64 13.47
CA ARG A 14 -30.83 -66.87 13.19
C ARG A 14 -29.80 -67.70 12.43
N ALA A 15 -29.68 -69.02 12.76
CA ALA A 15 -28.78 -69.93 12.05
C ALA A 15 -29.29 -70.23 10.63
N GLU A 16 -30.60 -70.43 10.42
CA GLU A 16 -31.18 -70.54 9.09
C GLU A 16 -31.08 -69.31 8.23
N LYS A 17 -31.27 -68.12 8.83
CA LYS A 17 -31.05 -66.81 8.15
C LYS A 17 -29.60 -66.59 7.81
N LYS A 18 -28.65 -67.05 8.66
CA LYS A 18 -27.19 -66.98 8.40
C LYS A 18 -26.75 -68.00 7.35
N ALA A 19 -27.39 -69.23 7.31
CA ALA A 19 -27.18 -70.27 6.26
C ALA A 19 -27.75 -69.81 4.91
N LYS A 20 -28.98 -69.25 4.88
CA LYS A 20 -29.56 -68.62 3.67
C LYS A 20 -28.76 -67.39 3.18
N ARG A 21 -28.10 -66.59 4.08
CA ARG A 21 -27.17 -65.57 3.71
C ARG A 21 -25.85 -66.11 3.14
N LYS A 22 -25.37 -67.27 3.59
CA LYS A 22 -24.16 -67.90 3.05
C LYS A 22 -24.40 -68.62 1.72
N GLN A 23 -25.61 -69.26 1.53
CA GLN A 23 -26.00 -69.83 0.25
C GLN A 23 -26.55 -68.83 -0.77
N GLY A 24 -27.00 -67.64 -0.30
CA GLY A 24 -27.43 -66.55 -1.12
C GLY A 24 -26.33 -65.62 -1.47
N GLY A 25 -25.09 -66.06 -1.47
CA GLY A 25 -24.00 -65.39 -2.17
C GLY A 25 -24.31 -65.38 -3.66
N LYS A 26 -25.31 -64.56 -4.08
CA LYS A 26 -25.37 -64.10 -5.47
C LYS A 26 -24.03 -63.61 -5.80
N LYS A 27 -23.19 -64.39 -6.51
CA LYS A 27 -22.14 -63.80 -7.35
C LYS A 27 -22.76 -62.56 -8.01
N ARG A 28 -22.37 -61.37 -7.63
CA ARG A 28 -22.73 -60.16 -8.36
C ARG A 28 -22.34 -60.48 -9.79
N GLU A 29 -23.33 -60.93 -10.57
CA GLU A 29 -23.13 -61.07 -12.01
C GLU A 29 -22.56 -59.74 -12.49
N LYS A 30 -21.29 -59.77 -12.89
CA LYS A 30 -20.62 -58.58 -13.46
C LYS A 30 -21.51 -58.13 -14.60
N ALA A 31 -21.87 -56.87 -14.64
CA ALA A 31 -22.62 -56.31 -15.76
C ALA A 31 -21.98 -56.79 -17.06
N ALA A 32 -22.78 -57.28 -18.01
CA ALA A 32 -22.29 -57.85 -19.26
C ALA A 32 -21.40 -56.89 -20.05
N MET A 33 -21.52 -55.59 -19.76
CA MET A 33 -20.73 -54.52 -20.35
C MET A 33 -19.93 -53.78 -19.29
N SER A 34 -18.59 -53.80 -19.40
CA SER A 34 -17.72 -52.97 -18.54
C SER A 34 -17.88 -51.50 -18.90
N PHE A 35 -17.58 -50.59 -17.97
CA PHE A 35 -17.60 -49.13 -18.25
C PHE A 35 -16.62 -48.77 -19.38
N GLY A 36 -15.45 -49.42 -19.44
CA GLY A 36 -14.47 -49.20 -20.54
C GLY A 36 -15.02 -49.63 -21.91
N THR A 37 -15.77 -50.75 -21.97
CA THR A 37 -16.43 -51.20 -23.23
C THR A 37 -17.53 -50.21 -23.63
N SER A 38 -18.31 -49.72 -22.66
CA SER A 38 -19.33 -48.66 -22.88
C SER A 38 -18.69 -47.38 -23.40
N LEU A 39 -17.53 -46.97 -22.87
CA LEU A 39 -16.78 -45.78 -23.30
C LEU A 39 -16.31 -45.94 -24.75
N GLY A 40 -15.75 -47.09 -25.12
CA GLY A 40 -15.29 -47.38 -26.49
C GLY A 40 -16.42 -47.35 -27.52
N LEU A 41 -17.58 -47.95 -27.18
CA LEU A 41 -18.79 -47.93 -28.04
C LEU A 41 -19.35 -46.49 -28.14
N SER A 42 -19.42 -45.74 -27.03
CA SER A 42 -19.88 -44.35 -27.05
C SER A 42 -18.95 -43.46 -27.88
N ALA A 43 -17.64 -43.62 -27.76
CA ALA A 43 -16.67 -42.87 -28.59
C ALA A 43 -16.85 -43.12 -30.09
N ARG A 44 -17.10 -44.40 -30.51
CA ARG A 44 -17.42 -44.74 -31.91
C ARG A 44 -18.72 -44.07 -32.37
N ASN A 45 -19.76 -44.10 -31.53
CA ASN A 45 -21.06 -43.50 -31.86
C ASN A 45 -20.93 -41.95 -32.01
N LEU A 46 -20.20 -41.29 -31.10
CA LEU A 46 -19.94 -39.85 -31.19
C LEU A 46 -19.17 -39.47 -32.45
N LYS A 47 -18.21 -40.33 -32.89
CA LYS A 47 -17.44 -40.12 -34.12
C LYS A 47 -18.30 -40.28 -35.39
N THR A 48 -19.33 -41.10 -35.41
CA THR A 48 -20.24 -41.24 -36.55
C THR A 48 -21.21 -40.07 -36.69
N LYS A 49 -21.60 -39.43 -35.55
CA LYS A 49 -22.55 -38.30 -35.51
C LYS A 49 -21.87 -36.99 -35.16
N LYS A 50 -20.77 -36.66 -35.91
CA LYS A 50 -19.88 -35.50 -35.61
C LYS A 50 -20.62 -34.18 -35.43
N GLY A 51 -21.57 -33.84 -36.31
CA GLY A 51 -22.28 -32.56 -36.26
C GLY A 51 -23.04 -32.33 -34.95
N ARG A 52 -23.78 -33.37 -34.50
CA ARG A 52 -24.52 -33.27 -33.21
C ARG A 52 -23.55 -33.22 -32.01
N THR A 53 -22.53 -34.07 -32.03
CA THR A 53 -21.55 -34.12 -30.94
C THR A 53 -20.87 -32.75 -30.79
N THR A 54 -20.44 -32.14 -31.90
CA THR A 54 -19.84 -30.83 -31.91
C THR A 54 -20.79 -29.74 -31.38
N LEU A 55 -22.04 -29.73 -31.89
CA LEU A 55 -23.05 -28.77 -31.44
C LEU A 55 -23.33 -28.88 -29.92
N THR A 56 -23.47 -30.11 -29.41
CA THR A 56 -23.70 -30.35 -27.99
C THR A 56 -22.50 -29.94 -27.15
N SER A 57 -21.28 -30.26 -27.60
CA SER A 57 -20.06 -29.91 -26.90
C SER A 57 -19.84 -28.40 -26.89
N VAL A 58 -20.09 -27.69 -28.02
CA VAL A 58 -20.01 -26.24 -28.10
C VAL A 58 -21.05 -25.59 -27.19
N ALA A 59 -22.31 -26.03 -27.23
CA ALA A 59 -23.35 -25.50 -26.35
C ALA A 59 -23.00 -25.69 -24.87
N GLY A 60 -22.42 -26.85 -24.51
CA GLY A 60 -21.97 -27.15 -23.15
C GLY A 60 -20.74 -26.30 -22.76
N SER A 61 -19.85 -26.00 -23.72
CA SER A 61 -18.63 -25.24 -23.44
C SER A 61 -18.86 -23.76 -23.17
N ILE A 62 -19.95 -23.15 -23.65
CA ILE A 62 -20.24 -21.71 -23.46
C ILE A 62 -20.28 -21.35 -21.98
N GLY A 63 -20.97 -22.14 -21.14
CA GLY A 63 -21.01 -21.93 -19.71
C GLY A 63 -19.62 -22.07 -19.05
N ILE A 64 -18.85 -23.06 -19.51
CA ILE A 64 -17.48 -23.28 -19.01
C ILE A 64 -16.55 -22.14 -19.42
N ILE A 65 -16.62 -21.66 -20.67
CA ILE A 65 -15.84 -20.51 -21.16
C ILE A 65 -16.15 -19.28 -20.29
N SER A 66 -17.41 -18.99 -20.04
CA SER A 66 -17.82 -17.83 -19.24
C SER A 66 -17.23 -17.87 -17.82
N VAL A 67 -17.33 -19.02 -17.13
CA VAL A 67 -16.75 -19.18 -15.79
C VAL A 67 -15.22 -19.10 -15.83
N CYS A 68 -14.58 -19.77 -16.81
CA CYS A 68 -13.13 -19.75 -16.96
C CYS A 68 -12.59 -18.34 -17.24
N LEU A 69 -13.29 -17.53 -18.02
CA LEU A 69 -12.89 -16.12 -18.28
C LEU A 69 -13.00 -15.29 -17.02
N VAL A 70 -14.07 -15.42 -16.22
CA VAL A 70 -14.21 -14.73 -14.93
C VAL A 70 -13.11 -15.13 -13.97
N LEU A 71 -12.83 -16.44 -13.84
CA LEU A 71 -11.73 -16.92 -13.02
C LEU A 71 -10.37 -16.44 -13.52
N ALA A 72 -10.15 -16.41 -14.83
CA ALA A 72 -8.91 -15.90 -15.41
C ALA A 72 -8.70 -14.42 -15.10
N LEU A 73 -9.73 -13.59 -15.22
CA LEU A 73 -9.68 -12.17 -14.88
C LEU A 73 -9.47 -11.97 -13.37
N SER A 74 -10.25 -12.66 -12.53
CA SER A 74 -10.10 -12.58 -11.08
C SER A 74 -8.69 -12.96 -10.62
N ASN A 75 -8.15 -14.07 -11.14
CA ASN A 75 -6.78 -14.49 -10.81
C ASN A 75 -5.72 -13.50 -11.33
N GLY A 76 -5.90 -12.97 -12.53
CA GLY A 76 -4.98 -11.97 -13.08
C GLY A 76 -4.99 -10.67 -12.29
N PHE A 77 -6.16 -10.19 -11.87
CA PHE A 77 -6.27 -9.03 -10.99
C PHE A 77 -5.63 -9.28 -9.63
N ASN A 78 -5.88 -10.43 -9.01
CA ASN A 78 -5.24 -10.78 -7.74
C ASN A 78 -3.72 -10.84 -7.85
N SER A 79 -3.19 -11.41 -8.94
CA SER A 79 -1.75 -11.42 -9.20
C SER A 79 -1.19 -10.02 -9.43
N TYR A 80 -1.93 -9.16 -10.11
CA TYR A 80 -1.53 -7.77 -10.34
C TYR A 80 -1.51 -6.98 -9.03
N ILE A 81 -2.55 -7.12 -8.19
CA ILE A 81 -2.61 -6.49 -6.88
C ILE A 81 -1.42 -6.92 -6.03
N ARG A 82 -1.18 -8.23 -5.91
CA ARG A 82 -0.05 -8.76 -5.14
C ARG A 82 1.30 -8.19 -5.61
N LYS A 83 1.51 -8.14 -6.93
CA LYS A 83 2.72 -7.54 -7.50
C LYS A 83 2.81 -6.03 -7.22
N THR A 84 1.69 -5.32 -7.28
CA THR A 84 1.62 -3.89 -6.96
C THR A 84 1.90 -3.66 -5.48
N GLU A 85 1.35 -4.48 -4.60
CA GLU A 85 1.61 -4.45 -3.17
C GLU A 85 3.09 -4.69 -2.87
N GLU A 86 3.70 -5.71 -3.46
CA GLU A 86 5.14 -5.98 -3.33
C GLU A 86 5.99 -4.77 -3.77
N ASN A 87 5.65 -4.14 -4.89
CA ASN A 87 6.34 -2.93 -5.35
C ASN A 87 6.13 -1.73 -4.39
N MET A 88 4.95 -1.63 -3.77
CA MET A 88 4.64 -0.54 -2.83
C MET A 88 5.31 -0.73 -1.47
N LEU A 89 5.64 -1.96 -1.04
CA LEU A 89 6.30 -2.22 0.25
C LEU A 89 7.62 -1.47 0.39
N SER A 90 8.35 -1.26 -0.70
CA SER A 90 9.58 -0.49 -0.71
C SER A 90 9.38 0.99 -0.38
N ARG A 91 8.26 1.58 -0.81
CA ARG A 91 7.93 3.00 -0.59
C ARG A 91 7.20 3.25 0.71
N TYR A 92 6.37 2.29 1.11
CA TYR A 92 5.51 2.37 2.28
C TYR A 92 5.79 1.19 3.21
N PRO A 93 6.88 1.27 3.99
CA PRO A 93 7.20 0.24 4.99
C PRO A 93 6.13 0.19 6.08
N LEU A 94 6.17 -0.85 6.91
CA LEU A 94 5.45 -0.84 8.18
C LEU A 94 6.04 0.24 9.07
N GLN A 95 5.22 1.18 9.50
CA GLN A 95 5.67 2.33 10.29
C GLN A 95 5.11 2.28 11.70
N ILE A 96 5.99 2.42 12.67
CA ILE A 96 5.67 2.67 14.07
C ILE A 96 6.05 4.12 14.33
N THR A 97 5.09 4.98 14.60
CA THR A 97 5.31 6.41 14.86
C THR A 97 4.87 6.74 16.29
N GLU A 98 5.49 7.73 16.91
CA GLU A 98 5.12 8.22 18.25
C GLU A 98 3.61 8.56 18.32
N THR A 99 3.06 9.05 17.22
CA THR A 99 1.61 9.24 17.06
C THR A 99 1.16 8.48 15.82
N SER A 100 0.46 7.38 16.00
CA SER A 100 -0.13 6.57 14.93
C SER A 100 -1.57 6.98 14.68
N VAL A 101 -1.99 6.91 13.41
CA VAL A 101 -3.40 7.01 13.03
C VAL A 101 -3.93 5.61 12.82
N ASP A 102 -4.89 5.20 13.64
CA ASP A 102 -5.60 3.94 13.42
C ASP A 102 -6.63 4.09 12.30
N PHE A 103 -6.21 3.76 11.08
CA PHE A 103 -7.08 3.78 9.91
C PHE A 103 -8.28 2.82 10.03
N SER A 104 -8.15 1.73 10.80
CA SER A 104 -9.27 0.81 11.03
C SER A 104 -10.32 1.44 11.92
N ALA A 105 -9.90 2.18 12.94
CA ALA A 105 -10.79 2.97 13.79
C ALA A 105 -11.45 4.12 13.01
N VAL A 106 -10.72 4.74 12.07
CA VAL A 106 -11.27 5.76 11.14
C VAL A 106 -12.39 5.17 10.30
N MET A 107 -12.14 4.04 9.66
CA MET A 107 -13.11 3.41 8.75
C MET A 107 -14.31 2.82 9.51
N THR A 108 -14.09 2.24 10.68
CA THR A 108 -15.17 1.78 11.58
C THR A 108 -15.90 2.93 12.25
N GLY A 109 -15.22 4.02 12.59
CA GLY A 109 -15.84 5.21 13.16
C GLY A 109 -16.66 6.03 12.17
N MET A 110 -16.35 5.92 10.87
CA MET A 110 -17.21 6.48 9.81
C MET A 110 -18.49 5.67 9.58
N SER A 111 -18.48 4.37 9.88
CA SER A 111 -19.69 3.54 9.95
C SER A 111 -20.13 3.47 11.40
N THR A 112 -20.98 4.38 11.83
CA THR A 112 -21.60 4.34 13.16
C THR A 112 -22.31 3.00 13.33
N ARG A 113 -21.80 2.13 14.22
CA ARG A 113 -22.51 0.90 14.56
C ARG A 113 -23.80 1.31 15.27
N ALA A 114 -24.89 0.63 14.94
CA ALA A 114 -26.17 0.87 15.60
C ALA A 114 -26.08 0.69 17.16
N GLU A 115 -25.09 -0.07 17.62
CA GLU A 115 -24.79 -0.33 19.04
C GLU A 115 -24.16 0.89 19.75
N ASP A 116 -23.53 1.81 19.00
CA ASP A 116 -22.86 2.99 19.55
C ASP A 116 -23.78 4.22 19.59
N LEU A 117 -24.97 4.10 19.06
CA LEU A 117 -25.98 5.18 19.07
C LEU A 117 -26.84 5.05 20.32
N PRO A 118 -27.23 6.20 20.94
CA PRO A 118 -28.25 6.19 21.98
C PRO A 118 -29.57 5.64 21.42
N ASP A 119 -30.47 5.24 22.31
CA ASP A 119 -31.79 4.73 21.92
C ASP A 119 -32.58 5.81 21.15
N LEU A 120 -32.45 5.79 19.81
CA LEU A 120 -33.06 6.76 18.91
C LEU A 120 -34.58 6.69 18.91
N SER A 121 -35.20 5.64 19.49
CA SER A 121 -36.64 5.54 19.62
C SER A 121 -37.24 6.61 20.55
N LYS A 122 -36.40 7.25 21.36
CA LYS A 122 -36.78 8.27 22.37
C LYS A 122 -36.67 9.71 21.86
N ILE A 123 -36.11 9.95 20.66
CA ILE A 123 -35.84 11.31 20.19
C ILE A 123 -37.04 11.94 19.47
N GLY A 124 -38.09 11.17 19.14
CA GLY A 124 -39.28 11.68 18.43
C GLY A 124 -38.95 12.34 17.10
N ASP A 125 -39.50 13.53 16.85
CA ASP A 125 -39.28 14.30 15.61
C ASP A 125 -37.99 15.14 15.64
N GLN A 126 -36.92 14.68 16.33
CA GLN A 126 -35.65 15.38 16.48
C GLN A 126 -34.53 14.62 15.78
N VAL A 127 -33.50 15.35 15.37
CA VAL A 127 -32.28 14.76 14.79
C VAL A 127 -31.20 14.69 15.87
N TYR A 128 -30.66 13.51 16.09
CA TYR A 128 -29.46 13.34 16.92
C TYR A 128 -28.22 13.77 16.14
N VAL A 129 -27.50 14.78 16.64
CA VAL A 129 -26.24 15.21 16.05
C VAL A 129 -25.11 14.37 16.64
N ASP A 130 -24.64 13.44 15.85
CA ASP A 130 -23.49 12.61 16.19
C ASP A 130 -22.18 13.39 15.97
N SER A 131 -21.38 13.54 17.02
CA SER A 131 -20.16 14.33 16.95
C SER A 131 -19.03 13.59 16.25
N PHE A 132 -18.93 13.79 14.95
CA PHE A 132 -17.83 13.29 14.11
C PHE A 132 -16.45 13.73 14.62
N VAL A 133 -16.31 14.98 15.06
CA VAL A 133 -15.05 15.53 15.58
C VAL A 133 -14.61 14.82 16.85
N THR A 134 -15.54 14.51 17.76
CA THR A 134 -15.22 13.82 19.02
C THR A 134 -14.80 12.36 18.77
N LYS A 135 -15.44 11.70 17.81
CA LYS A 135 -15.09 10.34 17.39
C LYS A 135 -13.72 10.29 16.73
N ILE A 136 -13.42 11.25 15.87
CA ILE A 136 -12.11 11.40 15.23
C ILE A 136 -11.03 11.73 16.29
N ALA A 137 -11.25 12.71 17.13
CA ALA A 137 -10.27 13.14 18.12
C ALA A 137 -10.02 12.10 19.22
N GLY A 138 -11.04 11.31 19.58
CA GLY A 138 -10.95 10.30 20.65
C GLY A 138 -10.48 8.91 20.23
N GLY A 139 -10.56 8.57 18.94
CA GLY A 139 -10.31 7.22 18.45
C GLY A 139 -9.27 7.10 17.35
N MET A 140 -8.82 8.21 16.73
CA MET A 140 -7.97 8.17 15.54
C MET A 140 -6.47 8.28 15.80
N THR A 141 -6.07 8.86 16.91
CA THR A 141 -4.65 9.02 17.24
C THR A 141 -4.31 8.20 18.46
N VAL A 142 -3.49 7.18 18.25
CA VAL A 142 -2.87 6.41 19.33
C VAL A 142 -1.47 6.97 19.56
N LYS A 143 -1.17 7.35 20.80
CA LYS A 143 0.17 7.74 21.19
C LYS A 143 0.93 6.48 21.59
N ASN A 144 1.93 6.10 20.81
CA ASN A 144 2.82 5.01 21.11
C ASN A 144 3.92 5.46 22.07
N ASP A 145 4.25 4.61 23.03
CA ASP A 145 5.47 4.74 23.82
C ASP A 145 6.58 3.87 23.19
N ILE A 146 7.43 4.51 22.39
CA ILE A 146 8.59 3.85 21.78
C ILE A 146 9.70 3.84 22.83
N SER A 147 9.60 2.93 23.79
CA SER A 147 10.56 2.77 24.87
C SER A 147 11.86 2.08 24.41
N ASP A 148 12.94 2.22 25.20
CA ASP A 148 14.21 1.52 24.95
C ASP A 148 14.03 -0.01 24.92
N GLU A 149 13.10 -0.54 25.73
CA GLU A 149 12.76 -1.96 25.75
C GLU A 149 12.11 -2.39 24.42
N TYR A 150 11.18 -1.58 23.89
CA TYR A 150 10.58 -1.82 22.59
C TYR A 150 11.59 -1.72 21.45
N LEU A 151 12.52 -0.75 21.53
CA LEU A 151 13.62 -0.63 20.54
C LEU A 151 14.51 -1.86 20.55
N ALA A 152 14.87 -2.37 21.74
CA ALA A 152 15.65 -3.60 21.87
C ALA A 152 14.88 -4.81 21.32
N TYR A 153 13.56 -4.87 21.54
CA TYR A 153 12.70 -5.92 20.97
C TYR A 153 12.72 -5.87 19.44
N VAL A 154 12.51 -4.70 18.83
CA VAL A 154 12.54 -4.56 17.36
C VAL A 154 13.93 -4.90 16.80
N ALA A 155 15.00 -4.50 17.47
CA ALA A 155 16.38 -4.82 17.08
C ALA A 155 16.71 -6.34 17.14
N ALA A 156 15.98 -7.10 17.96
CA ALA A 156 16.13 -8.55 18.07
C ALA A 156 15.32 -9.36 17.02
N MET A 157 14.61 -8.68 16.11
CA MET A 157 13.84 -9.32 15.05
C MET A 157 14.75 -10.10 14.10
N ASP A 158 14.28 -11.28 13.64
CA ASP A 158 15.02 -12.13 12.67
C ASP A 158 15.29 -11.36 11.36
N ASP A 159 16.55 -11.18 11.05
CA ASP A 159 17.04 -10.43 9.87
C ASP A 159 16.62 -11.04 8.51
N LYS A 160 16.10 -12.26 8.52
CA LYS A 160 15.60 -12.95 7.30
C LYS A 160 14.21 -12.51 6.87
N ILE A 161 13.47 -11.78 7.72
CA ILE A 161 12.10 -11.38 7.41
C ILE A 161 11.99 -9.91 6.99
N TYR A 162 13.08 -9.17 7.01
CA TYR A 162 13.13 -7.78 6.55
C TYR A 162 14.40 -7.48 5.75
N ASN A 163 14.34 -6.48 4.88
CA ASN A 163 15.48 -5.95 4.15
C ASN A 163 16.22 -4.88 4.93
N ALA A 164 15.50 -4.06 5.67
CA ALA A 164 16.05 -2.98 6.49
C ALA A 164 15.08 -2.60 7.61
N VAL A 165 15.63 -2.12 8.72
CA VAL A 165 14.92 -1.35 9.75
C VAL A 165 15.60 0.00 9.86
N SER A 166 14.84 1.08 9.76
CA SER A 166 15.35 2.45 9.85
C SER A 166 14.72 3.17 11.03
N TYR A 167 15.55 3.80 11.86
CA TYR A 167 15.15 4.58 13.02
C TYR A 167 15.25 6.06 12.70
N ASP A 168 14.16 6.79 12.90
CA ASP A 168 14.03 8.21 12.59
C ASP A 168 13.86 9.00 13.89
N PHE A 169 14.75 9.94 14.13
CA PHE A 169 14.76 10.80 15.31
C PHE A 169 13.97 12.10 15.07
N GLY A 170 13.38 12.25 13.88
CA GLY A 170 12.73 13.49 13.46
C GLY A 170 13.72 14.55 12.99
N GLU A 171 14.93 14.12 12.59
CA GLU A 171 15.99 15.01 12.12
C GLU A 171 15.61 15.76 10.83
N SER A 172 16.00 17.03 10.77
CA SER A 172 15.86 17.91 9.59
C SER A 172 17.21 18.45 9.19
N PHE A 173 17.57 18.22 7.94
CA PHE A 173 18.87 18.67 7.40
C PHE A 173 18.80 20.05 6.76
N SER A 174 17.61 20.55 6.42
CA SER A 174 17.46 21.68 5.52
C SER A 174 18.02 23.00 6.06
N ASP A 175 17.95 23.20 7.38
CA ASP A 175 18.49 24.40 8.02
C ASP A 175 20.03 24.37 8.15
N ASN A 176 20.60 23.18 8.18
CA ASN A 176 22.00 22.95 8.47
C ASN A 176 22.82 22.56 7.23
N LEU A 177 22.16 22.17 6.12
CA LEU A 177 22.82 21.77 4.88
C LEU A 177 22.94 22.95 3.93
N PHE A 178 24.17 23.40 3.68
CA PHE A 178 24.48 24.55 2.85
C PHE A 178 25.06 24.15 1.51
N THR A 179 24.80 24.99 0.50
CA THR A 179 25.40 24.89 -0.83
C THR A 179 25.61 26.26 -1.43
N ASP A 180 26.40 26.34 -2.48
CA ASP A 180 26.56 27.53 -3.32
C ASP A 180 25.38 27.66 -4.29
N VAL A 181 24.99 28.91 -4.59
CA VAL A 181 23.98 29.23 -5.59
C VAL A 181 24.37 30.52 -6.29
N GLN A 182 24.04 30.64 -7.58
CA GLN A 182 24.18 31.88 -8.33
C GLN A 182 22.93 32.73 -8.20
N VAL A 183 23.06 33.88 -7.59
CA VAL A 183 22.00 34.85 -7.30
C VAL A 183 22.25 36.16 -8.03
N GLY A 184 21.23 36.71 -8.65
CA GLY A 184 21.27 37.97 -9.38
C GLY A 184 20.11 38.11 -10.35
N ALA A 185 19.50 39.28 -10.44
CA ALA A 185 18.35 39.52 -11.31
C ALA A 185 18.72 39.53 -12.82
N THR A 186 19.98 39.79 -13.12
CA THR A 186 20.53 39.78 -14.48
C THR A 186 21.85 39.01 -14.53
N GLU A 187 22.26 38.54 -15.71
CA GLU A 187 23.53 37.81 -15.88
C GLU A 187 24.76 38.64 -15.41
N ALA A 188 24.69 39.94 -15.48
CA ALA A 188 25.77 40.86 -15.04
C ALA A 188 25.84 41.00 -13.51
N GLU A 189 24.76 40.72 -12.81
CA GLU A 189 24.65 40.81 -11.35
C GLU A 189 24.85 39.46 -10.68
N LEU A 190 24.98 38.36 -11.45
CA LEU A 190 25.18 37.04 -10.88
C LEU A 190 26.43 37.00 -10.01
N HIS A 191 26.23 36.55 -8.78
CA HIS A 191 27.29 36.31 -7.83
C HIS A 191 26.97 35.03 -7.02
N THR A 192 28.01 34.45 -6.47
CA THR A 192 27.85 33.23 -5.66
C THR A 192 27.45 33.59 -4.24
N GLU A 193 26.35 33.03 -3.78
CA GLU A 193 25.96 33.02 -2.38
C GLU A 193 26.01 31.61 -1.80
N TYR A 194 26.18 31.51 -0.48
CA TYR A 194 26.20 30.25 0.26
C TYR A 194 25.01 30.24 1.19
N ARG A 195 24.04 29.38 0.89
CA ARG A 195 22.75 29.34 1.58
C ARG A 195 22.42 27.96 2.07
N SER A 196 21.71 27.89 3.20
CA SER A 196 21.06 26.64 3.62
C SER A 196 19.92 26.26 2.67
N LEU A 197 19.58 24.99 2.60
CA LEU A 197 18.49 24.53 1.72
C LEU A 197 17.13 25.11 2.13
N SER A 198 16.90 25.37 3.43
CA SER A 198 15.69 26.07 3.89
C SER A 198 15.68 27.53 3.44
N SER A 199 16.82 28.20 3.49
CA SER A 199 16.96 29.58 2.98
C SER A 199 16.79 29.66 1.46
N LEU A 200 17.26 28.64 0.71
CA LEU A 200 17.02 28.55 -0.73
C LEU A 200 15.53 28.28 -1.03
N LYS A 201 14.89 27.40 -0.29
CA LYS A 201 13.45 27.15 -0.43
C LYS A 201 12.66 28.44 -0.24
N GLN A 202 12.96 29.19 0.80
CA GLN A 202 12.30 30.47 1.07
C GLN A 202 12.57 31.49 -0.04
N PHE A 203 13.84 31.61 -0.46
CA PHE A 203 14.26 32.52 -1.52
C PHE A 203 13.47 32.29 -2.82
N TYR A 204 13.40 31.03 -3.32
CA TYR A 204 12.65 30.71 -4.54
C TYR A 204 11.13 30.81 -4.36
N THR A 205 10.62 30.57 -3.16
CA THR A 205 9.22 30.81 -2.84
C THR A 205 8.86 32.29 -2.91
N ASP A 206 9.74 33.15 -2.38
CA ASP A 206 9.59 34.61 -2.44
C ASP A 206 9.64 35.10 -3.87
N GLU A 207 10.56 34.59 -4.69
CA GLU A 207 10.65 34.92 -6.11
C GLU A 207 9.37 34.59 -6.88
N LEU A 208 8.77 33.41 -6.62
CA LEU A 208 7.46 33.04 -7.20
C LEU A 208 6.36 34.01 -6.77
N THR A 209 6.35 34.45 -5.53
CA THR A 209 5.31 35.37 -5.01
C THR A 209 5.48 36.82 -5.47
N LYS A 210 6.71 37.28 -5.67
CA LYS A 210 6.99 38.66 -6.13
C LYS A 210 6.66 38.86 -7.61
N ASN A 211 6.93 37.88 -8.45
CA ASN A 211 7.00 38.08 -9.90
C ASN A 211 5.68 37.81 -10.64
N ALA A 212 4.70 37.11 -10.06
CA ALA A 212 3.40 37.02 -10.71
C ALA A 212 2.27 36.58 -9.74
N GLU A 213 1.17 37.32 -9.80
CA GLU A 213 -0.07 36.96 -9.07
C GLU A 213 -0.56 35.55 -9.38
N GLN A 214 -0.33 35.09 -10.62
CA GLN A 214 -0.66 33.72 -11.07
C GLN A 214 0.14 32.62 -10.37
N TYR A 215 1.27 32.91 -9.76
CA TYR A 215 2.13 31.92 -9.08
C TYR A 215 1.97 31.92 -7.56
N LYS A 216 1.17 32.82 -6.98
CA LYS A 216 0.90 32.83 -5.52
C LYS A 216 0.29 31.53 -5.01
N GLU A 217 -0.60 30.92 -5.80
CA GLU A 217 -1.19 29.60 -5.46
C GLU A 217 -0.14 28.49 -5.53
N LEU A 218 0.81 28.57 -6.48
CA LEU A 218 1.91 27.61 -6.60
C LEU A 218 2.90 27.70 -5.43
N ALA A 219 3.12 28.88 -4.87
CA ALA A 219 3.98 29.06 -3.69
C ALA A 219 3.48 28.23 -2.49
N GLY A 220 2.15 28.07 -2.34
CA GLY A 220 1.56 27.15 -1.37
C GLY A 220 1.91 25.67 -1.64
N MET A 221 1.99 25.27 -2.92
CA MET A 221 2.36 23.90 -3.32
C MET A 221 3.84 23.58 -3.04
N VAL A 222 4.72 24.59 -3.05
CA VAL A 222 6.15 24.41 -2.67
C VAL A 222 6.29 23.85 -1.27
N ASN A 223 5.43 24.26 -0.36
CA ASN A 223 5.42 23.74 1.01
C ASN A 223 4.91 22.30 1.10
N MET A 224 4.19 21.83 0.11
CA MET A 224 3.73 20.42 0.02
C MET A 224 4.77 19.49 -0.59
N LEU A 225 5.84 20.02 -1.20
CA LEU A 225 6.96 19.19 -1.64
C LEU A 225 7.63 18.57 -0.42
N GLY A 226 7.86 17.27 -0.46
CA GLY A 226 8.53 16.54 0.60
C GLY A 226 9.95 17.08 0.87
N ALA A 227 10.60 16.53 1.89
CA ALA A 227 11.99 16.85 2.20
C ALA A 227 12.88 16.61 0.98
N VAL A 228 13.72 17.59 0.64
CA VAL A 228 14.69 17.47 -0.47
C VAL A 228 15.92 16.65 -0.08
N VAL A 229 16.07 16.39 1.22
CA VAL A 229 17.12 15.53 1.79
C VAL A 229 16.45 14.48 2.64
N SER A 230 16.83 13.24 2.42
CA SER A 230 16.30 12.09 3.16
C SER A 230 17.45 11.14 3.49
N LYS A 231 17.22 10.14 4.34
CA LYS A 231 18.22 9.10 4.58
C LYS A 231 17.90 7.81 3.84
N MET A 232 18.93 7.06 3.53
CA MET A 232 18.85 5.75 2.87
C MET A 232 18.71 4.66 3.90
N PRO A 233 17.64 3.83 3.87
CA PRO A 233 17.48 2.73 4.81
C PRO A 233 18.56 1.64 4.59
N GLY A 234 19.03 1.04 5.69
CA GLY A 234 20.04 -0.01 5.66
C GLY A 234 21.46 0.48 5.38
N THR A 235 21.75 1.75 5.66
CA THR A 235 23.08 2.36 5.42
C THR A 235 23.72 2.90 6.71
N SER A 236 23.46 2.24 7.82
CA SER A 236 24.02 2.62 9.13
C SER A 236 25.37 1.98 9.42
N ASP A 237 25.65 0.79 8.89
CA ASP A 237 26.88 0.02 9.12
C ASP A 237 27.55 -0.34 7.81
N PHE A 238 28.69 0.30 7.51
CA PHE A 238 29.49 0.04 6.32
C PHE A 238 30.23 -1.31 6.36
N SER A 239 30.29 -1.98 7.51
CA SER A 239 30.92 -3.29 7.68
C SER A 239 29.94 -4.45 7.44
N ASP A 240 28.63 -4.19 7.40
CA ASP A 240 27.62 -5.22 7.11
C ASP A 240 27.76 -5.69 5.65
N ALA A 241 27.82 -7.00 5.44
CA ALA A 241 27.87 -7.60 4.10
C ALA A 241 26.67 -7.23 3.22
N ARG A 242 25.54 -6.85 3.81
CA ARG A 242 24.31 -6.42 3.13
C ARG A 242 24.23 -4.91 2.93
N TYR A 243 25.28 -4.16 3.28
CA TYR A 243 25.30 -2.71 3.13
C TYR A 243 24.91 -2.28 1.70
N GLY A 244 23.91 -1.44 1.61
CA GLY A 244 23.40 -0.92 0.34
C GLY A 244 22.65 -1.93 -0.54
N GLU A 245 22.63 -3.22 -0.23
CA GLU A 245 22.00 -4.27 -1.05
C GLU A 245 20.51 -3.96 -1.30
N TYR A 246 19.80 -3.56 -0.25
CA TYR A 246 18.38 -3.23 -0.35
C TYR A 246 18.11 -2.06 -1.28
N VAL A 247 18.89 -0.99 -1.20
CA VAL A 247 18.77 0.18 -2.10
C VAL A 247 19.11 -0.23 -3.53
N LEU A 248 20.25 -0.91 -3.72
CA LEU A 248 20.74 -1.34 -5.04
C LEU A 248 19.89 -2.43 -5.67
N SER A 249 19.06 -3.13 -4.89
CA SER A 249 18.04 -4.05 -5.46
C SER A 249 17.00 -3.30 -6.27
N GLN A 250 16.74 -2.03 -5.96
CA GLN A 250 15.68 -1.21 -6.56
C GLN A 250 16.19 -0.13 -7.50
N TYR A 251 17.43 0.31 -7.34
CA TYR A 251 18.00 1.43 -8.10
C TYR A 251 19.21 1.01 -8.95
N ASN A 252 19.35 1.65 -10.10
CA ASN A 252 20.55 1.61 -10.93
C ASN A 252 21.39 2.86 -10.66
N ILE A 253 22.69 2.68 -10.56
CA ILE A 253 23.66 3.79 -10.58
C ILE A 253 23.82 4.22 -12.04
N VAL A 254 23.44 5.45 -12.38
CA VAL A 254 23.58 5.99 -13.74
C VAL A 254 24.85 6.79 -13.93
N ALA A 255 25.44 7.30 -12.84
CA ALA A 255 26.74 7.93 -12.82
C ALA A 255 27.34 7.89 -11.41
N GLY A 256 28.65 7.87 -11.30
CA GLY A 256 29.36 7.75 -10.02
C GLY A 256 29.30 6.36 -9.42
N GLU A 257 29.31 6.26 -8.10
CA GLU A 257 29.35 5.03 -7.32
C GLU A 257 28.37 5.11 -6.14
N PHE A 258 28.12 3.96 -5.47
CA PHE A 258 27.33 3.94 -4.23
C PHE A 258 28.22 4.44 -3.06
N PRO A 259 27.65 5.16 -2.05
CA PRO A 259 28.41 5.63 -0.90
C PRO A 259 29.11 4.53 -0.14
N GLU A 260 30.37 4.76 0.21
CA GLU A 260 31.20 3.88 1.03
C GLU A 260 31.65 4.54 2.34
N LYS A 261 31.34 5.84 2.48
CA LYS A 261 31.72 6.64 3.64
C LYS A 261 30.52 7.43 4.14
N GLU A 262 30.57 7.77 5.41
CA GLU A 262 29.55 8.55 6.11
C GLU A 262 29.19 9.86 5.40
N ASN A 263 30.21 10.58 4.92
CA ASN A 263 30.08 11.89 4.27
C ASN A 263 29.79 11.83 2.76
N GLU A 264 29.39 10.68 2.25
CA GLU A 264 28.97 10.49 0.87
C GLU A 264 27.44 10.37 0.80
N CYS A 265 26.83 10.95 -0.22
CA CYS A 265 25.39 10.88 -0.46
C CYS A 265 25.10 10.55 -1.92
N VAL A 266 23.83 10.22 -2.22
CA VAL A 266 23.38 9.98 -3.58
C VAL A 266 22.29 10.98 -3.96
N LEU A 267 22.25 11.33 -5.25
CA LEU A 267 21.16 12.09 -5.85
C LEU A 267 20.20 11.14 -6.58
N VAL A 268 18.94 11.13 -6.20
CA VAL A 268 17.92 10.30 -6.84
C VAL A 268 17.12 11.14 -7.83
N ILE A 269 17.13 10.73 -9.10
CA ILE A 269 16.42 11.37 -10.21
C ILE A 269 15.20 10.53 -10.65
N GLY A 270 14.36 11.14 -11.50
CA GLY A 270 13.21 10.45 -12.10
C GLY A 270 13.60 9.31 -13.04
N ARG A 271 12.67 8.39 -13.29
CA ARG A 271 12.86 7.21 -14.15
C ARG A 271 13.31 7.59 -15.57
N ASP A 272 12.81 8.72 -16.09
CA ASP A 272 13.10 9.18 -17.44
C ASP A 272 14.28 10.17 -17.50
N ASN A 273 15.20 10.09 -16.52
CA ASN A 273 16.31 11.02 -16.34
C ASN A 273 15.83 12.48 -16.15
N THR A 274 14.70 12.66 -15.51
CA THR A 274 14.11 13.97 -15.22
C THR A 274 14.25 14.34 -13.75
N ALA A 275 14.30 15.61 -13.44
CA ALA A 275 14.16 16.16 -12.10
C ALA A 275 13.22 17.35 -12.17
N ILE A 276 12.49 17.60 -11.08
CA ILE A 276 11.58 18.75 -10.98
C ILE A 276 12.45 20.00 -10.79
N ASP A 277 12.16 21.06 -11.55
CA ASP A 277 12.85 22.34 -11.51
C ASP A 277 12.98 22.91 -10.07
N LEU A 278 11.89 22.89 -9.33
CA LEU A 278 11.87 23.38 -7.95
C LEU A 278 12.76 22.55 -7.00
N LEU A 279 12.87 21.24 -7.20
CA LEU A 279 13.82 20.40 -6.48
C LEU A 279 15.26 20.80 -6.83
N MET A 280 15.55 21.00 -8.11
CA MET A 280 16.88 21.37 -8.59
C MET A 280 17.27 22.77 -8.13
N ALA A 281 16.31 23.71 -8.05
CA ALA A 281 16.51 25.04 -7.50
C ALA A 281 16.85 24.97 -6.00
N GLN A 282 16.08 24.22 -5.22
CA GLN A 282 16.35 24.05 -3.78
C GLN A 282 17.69 23.36 -3.49
N LEU A 283 18.18 22.54 -4.42
CA LEU A 283 19.50 21.92 -4.33
C LEU A 283 20.64 22.81 -4.90
N GLY A 284 20.34 24.06 -5.30
CA GLY A 284 21.32 25.03 -5.77
C GLY A 284 21.86 24.78 -7.18
N PHE A 285 21.15 24.03 -8.03
CA PHE A 285 21.55 23.74 -9.41
C PHE A 285 21.00 24.74 -10.43
N ILE A 286 20.04 25.57 -10.04
CA ILE A 286 19.40 26.55 -10.93
C ILE A 286 19.75 27.96 -10.44
N GLU A 287 20.24 28.78 -11.35
CA GLU A 287 20.52 30.20 -11.12
C GLU A 287 19.20 30.98 -11.00
N GLU A 288 19.21 32.10 -10.25
CA GLU A 288 18.03 32.95 -10.11
C GLU A 288 17.48 33.44 -11.46
N THR A 289 18.33 33.90 -12.34
CA THR A 289 17.97 34.42 -13.67
C THR A 289 17.25 33.37 -14.53
N LYS A 290 17.54 32.06 -14.35
CA LYS A 290 16.95 30.97 -15.10
C LYS A 290 15.69 30.39 -14.44
N PHE A 291 15.52 30.57 -13.13
CA PHE A 291 14.43 29.94 -12.38
C PHE A 291 13.07 30.38 -12.92
N LEU A 292 12.81 31.67 -13.07
CA LEU A 292 11.53 32.17 -13.58
C LEU A 292 11.30 31.85 -15.05
N THR A 293 12.37 31.79 -15.87
CA THR A 293 12.24 31.44 -17.30
C THR A 293 11.71 30.02 -17.52
N TYR A 294 11.93 29.12 -16.60
CA TYR A 294 11.38 27.76 -16.69
C TYR A 294 9.85 27.74 -16.57
N PHE A 295 9.26 28.69 -15.81
CA PHE A 295 7.82 28.83 -15.67
C PHE A 295 7.19 29.63 -16.83
N ASP A 296 7.85 30.67 -17.29
CA ASP A 296 7.34 31.54 -18.36
C ASP A 296 7.24 30.80 -19.72
N ASN A 297 8.14 29.86 -19.96
CA ASN A 297 8.19 29.05 -21.16
C ASN A 297 7.35 27.75 -21.07
N ALA A 298 6.67 27.51 -19.95
CA ALA A 298 5.78 26.37 -19.84
C ALA A 298 4.56 26.53 -20.78
N PRO A 299 4.20 25.51 -21.56
CA PRO A 299 3.00 25.57 -22.43
C PRO A 299 1.75 25.79 -21.59
N LYS A 300 1.08 26.93 -21.79
CA LYS A 300 -0.12 27.33 -21.04
C LYS A 300 -1.38 26.53 -21.37
N ASP A 301 -1.33 25.72 -22.42
CA ASP A 301 -2.42 24.93 -22.97
C ASP A 301 -2.31 23.43 -22.71
N GLY A 302 -1.33 22.99 -21.90
CA GLY A 302 -1.08 21.57 -21.61
C GLY A 302 -0.48 20.80 -22.80
N THR A 303 -0.09 21.48 -23.88
CA THR A 303 0.63 20.84 -24.97
C THR A 303 2.05 20.48 -24.51
N VAL A 304 2.47 19.26 -24.82
CA VAL A 304 3.84 18.81 -24.54
C VAL A 304 4.80 19.63 -25.42
N ALA A 305 5.79 20.26 -24.79
CA ALA A 305 6.90 20.92 -25.50
C ALA A 305 7.50 19.97 -26.53
N GLY A 306 8.07 20.55 -27.61
CA GLY A 306 8.59 19.80 -28.74
C GLY A 306 9.46 18.60 -28.35
N LYS A 307 9.61 17.64 -29.26
CA LYS A 307 10.27 16.35 -29.02
C LYS A 307 11.75 16.45 -28.64
N ASP A 308 12.42 17.56 -28.96
CA ASP A 308 13.83 17.77 -28.67
C ASP A 308 13.98 18.52 -27.34
N PRO A 309 14.77 17.99 -26.38
CA PRO A 309 15.00 18.67 -25.10
C PRO A 309 15.76 19.98 -25.30
N GLU A 310 15.26 21.05 -24.67
CA GLU A 310 15.92 22.35 -24.68
C GLU A 310 17.27 22.26 -23.96
N ALA A 311 18.35 22.67 -24.63
CA ALA A 311 19.72 22.61 -24.09
C ALA A 311 19.87 23.40 -22.77
N SER A 312 19.12 24.51 -22.61
CA SER A 312 19.10 25.34 -21.41
C SER A 312 18.56 24.60 -20.15
N LYS A 313 17.81 23.51 -20.34
CA LYS A 313 17.24 22.68 -19.27
C LYS A 313 18.04 21.41 -18.99
N LEU A 314 19.17 21.21 -19.66
CA LEU A 314 20.01 20.02 -19.50
C LEU A 314 21.14 20.30 -18.50
N ILE A 315 21.25 19.49 -17.46
CA ILE A 315 22.33 19.55 -16.48
C ILE A 315 23.17 18.27 -16.62
N PRO A 316 24.48 18.38 -16.97
CA PRO A 316 25.35 17.21 -17.07
C PRO A 316 25.49 16.46 -15.74
N TYR A 317 25.62 15.15 -15.76
CA TYR A 317 25.89 14.36 -14.54
C TYR A 317 27.19 14.78 -13.83
N SER A 318 28.19 15.22 -14.56
CA SER A 318 29.41 15.75 -13.98
C SER A 318 29.15 16.97 -13.09
N THR A 319 28.25 17.86 -13.50
CA THR A 319 27.84 19.02 -12.68
C THR A 319 27.12 18.58 -11.42
N LEU A 320 26.22 17.57 -11.54
CA LEU A 320 25.50 17.02 -10.39
C LEU A 320 26.45 16.36 -9.37
N LEU A 321 27.44 15.61 -9.85
CA LEU A 321 28.44 14.94 -9.00
C LEU A 321 29.45 15.90 -8.40
N SER A 322 29.76 17.03 -9.07
CA SER A 322 30.73 18.02 -8.57
C SER A 322 30.13 18.99 -7.55
N LYS A 323 28.80 18.98 -7.35
CA LYS A 323 28.14 19.88 -6.41
C LYS A 323 28.60 19.62 -4.98
N ARG A 324 28.95 20.66 -4.29
CA ARG A 324 29.43 20.61 -2.90
C ARG A 324 28.30 20.98 -1.95
N TYR A 325 28.20 20.23 -0.87
CA TYR A 325 27.33 20.53 0.25
C TYR A 325 28.12 20.45 1.54
N THR A 326 27.75 21.26 2.53
CA THR A 326 28.30 21.17 3.87
C THR A 326 27.18 21.12 4.88
N LEU A 327 27.14 20.04 5.65
CA LEU A 327 26.23 19.86 6.77
C LEU A 327 26.89 20.45 8.02
N TYR A 328 26.50 21.66 8.40
CA TYR A 328 26.97 22.30 9.61
C TYR A 328 26.21 21.84 10.84
N TYR A 329 26.91 21.71 11.96
CA TYR A 329 26.25 21.48 13.24
C TYR A 329 25.64 22.76 13.80
N ASN A 330 24.73 22.63 14.76
CA ASN A 330 23.95 23.76 15.27
C ASN A 330 24.80 24.95 15.74
N ASP A 331 25.92 24.73 16.42
CA ASP A 331 26.78 25.82 16.91
C ASP A 331 27.42 26.64 15.78
N ALA A 332 27.45 26.11 14.55
CA ALA A 332 27.92 26.83 13.39
C ALA A 332 26.85 27.66 12.69
N VAL A 333 25.56 27.35 12.91
CA VAL A 333 24.42 28.04 12.26
C VAL A 333 23.55 28.84 13.24
N TYR A 334 23.57 28.50 14.53
CA TYR A 334 22.90 29.23 15.58
C TYR A 334 23.96 29.91 16.46
N LYS A 335 24.00 31.22 16.42
CA LYS A 335 24.95 32.04 17.22
C LYS A 335 24.24 32.52 18.46
N GLU A 336 24.89 32.35 19.60
CA GLU A 336 24.42 32.90 20.89
C GLU A 336 24.47 34.40 20.86
N ASN A 337 23.41 35.06 21.26
CA ASN A 337 23.25 36.49 21.32
C ASN A 337 23.68 37.06 22.68
N ALA A 338 23.84 38.38 22.77
CA ALA A 338 24.07 39.01 24.04
C ALA A 338 22.85 38.85 24.98
N PRO A 339 23.05 38.78 26.31
CA PRO A 339 21.96 38.65 27.26
C PRO A 339 20.88 39.73 27.22
N SER A 340 21.21 40.88 26.58
CA SER A 340 20.31 42.03 26.36
C SER A 340 19.40 41.88 25.16
N ASP A 341 19.62 40.86 24.31
CA ASP A 341 18.87 40.68 23.08
C ASP A 341 17.55 39.95 23.34
N THR A 342 16.55 40.21 22.52
CA THR A 342 15.22 39.63 22.66
C THR A 342 15.23 38.10 22.47
N TYR A 343 16.11 37.61 21.64
CA TYR A 343 16.26 36.18 21.35
C TYR A 343 17.64 35.69 21.78
N PRO A 344 17.72 34.57 22.48
CA PRO A 344 18.98 34.01 22.97
C PRO A 344 19.90 33.53 21.87
N PHE A 345 19.35 33.16 20.72
CA PHE A 345 20.13 32.70 19.56
C PHE A 345 19.61 33.32 18.28
N THR A 346 20.53 33.51 17.33
CA THR A 346 20.23 33.97 15.97
C THR A 346 20.65 32.88 14.97
N TYR A 347 19.72 32.49 14.10
CA TYR A 347 19.98 31.56 12.99
C TYR A 347 20.63 32.32 11.81
N SER A 348 21.65 31.74 11.20
CA SER A 348 22.36 32.24 10.04
C SER A 348 22.24 31.30 8.86
N GLY A 349 21.17 31.44 8.07
CA GLY A 349 20.89 30.63 6.89
C GLY A 349 21.61 31.04 5.61
N VAL A 350 22.31 32.20 5.66
CA VAL A 350 23.13 32.74 4.57
C VAL A 350 24.51 33.05 5.12
N ARG A 351 25.55 32.55 4.46
CA ARG A 351 26.92 32.82 4.86
C ARG A 351 27.52 33.98 4.02
N THR A 352 28.05 34.94 4.70
CA THR A 352 28.58 36.21 4.10
C THR A 352 29.92 36.58 4.71
N GLY A 353 30.63 37.51 4.09
CA GLY A 353 31.89 38.01 4.59
C GLY A 353 33.00 36.94 4.61
N THR A 354 33.66 36.79 5.74
CA THR A 354 34.73 35.80 5.93
C THR A 354 34.19 34.37 5.92
N ASP A 355 32.89 34.16 6.20
CA ASP A 355 32.21 32.90 6.22
C ASP A 355 31.58 32.53 4.85
N ALA A 356 31.84 33.34 3.81
CA ALA A 356 31.29 33.14 2.46
C ALA A 356 31.99 32.00 1.71
N ASN A 357 31.92 30.80 2.29
CA ASN A 357 32.46 29.55 1.72
C ASN A 357 31.69 28.36 2.27
N LEU A 358 31.99 27.18 1.75
CA LEU A 358 31.45 25.92 2.22
C LEU A 358 32.43 25.13 3.12
N ASP A 359 33.60 25.68 3.43
CA ASP A 359 34.58 24.99 4.23
C ASP A 359 34.18 25.06 5.71
N ALA A 360 33.95 23.92 6.34
CA ALA A 360 33.71 23.86 7.76
C ALA A 360 35.03 23.84 8.52
N ALA A 361 35.12 24.64 9.59
CA ALA A 361 36.18 24.46 10.56
C ALA A 361 36.09 23.05 11.20
N ASP A 362 37.22 22.54 11.70
CA ASP A 362 37.26 21.25 12.35
C ASP A 362 36.19 21.16 13.46
N GLY A 363 35.34 20.12 13.38
CA GLY A 363 34.24 19.90 14.31
C GLY A 363 32.98 20.76 14.11
N ALA A 364 33.00 21.74 13.17
CA ALA A 364 31.84 22.60 12.92
C ALA A 364 30.80 22.00 11.94
N GLY A 365 31.20 20.96 11.20
CA GLY A 365 30.31 20.31 10.21
C GLY A 365 31.02 19.25 9.39
N VAL A 366 30.31 18.69 8.44
CA VAL A 366 30.77 17.63 7.55
C VAL A 366 30.56 18.06 6.10
N GLN A 367 31.61 18.00 5.29
CA GLN A 367 31.52 18.24 3.86
C GLN A 367 30.98 17.01 3.17
N LEU A 368 29.86 17.13 2.45
CA LEU A 368 29.23 16.04 1.73
C LEU A 368 29.63 16.02 0.26
N THR A 369 29.85 14.83 -0.24
CA THR A 369 30.12 14.54 -1.65
C THR A 369 28.96 13.79 -2.25
N VAL A 370 28.43 14.25 -3.39
CA VAL A 370 27.48 13.50 -4.19
C VAL A 370 28.25 12.39 -4.91
N LYS A 371 28.26 11.20 -4.32
CA LYS A 371 29.05 10.07 -4.80
C LYS A 371 28.43 9.39 -6.01
N GLY A 372 27.11 9.36 -6.09
CA GLY A 372 26.41 8.71 -7.18
C GLY A 372 25.05 9.33 -7.50
N ILE A 373 24.59 9.07 -8.72
CA ILE A 373 23.27 9.40 -9.21
C ILE A 373 22.50 8.10 -9.41
N LEU A 374 21.36 8.01 -8.74
CA LEU A 374 20.52 6.81 -8.76
C LEU A 374 19.22 7.04 -9.52
N LYS A 375 18.79 6.00 -10.22
CA LYS A 375 17.52 5.94 -10.93
C LYS A 375 16.81 4.64 -10.63
N LEU A 376 15.48 4.69 -10.43
CA LEU A 376 14.68 3.50 -10.19
C LEU A 376 14.81 2.52 -11.37
N LYS A 377 14.93 1.23 -11.08
CA LYS A 377 15.01 0.16 -12.08
C LYS A 377 13.74 0.06 -12.91
N ASP A 378 13.88 -0.34 -14.17
CA ASP A 378 12.74 -0.58 -15.03
C ASP A 378 11.85 -1.71 -14.47
N GLY A 379 10.54 -1.48 -14.56
CA GLY A 379 9.53 -2.44 -14.07
C GLY A 379 9.15 -2.27 -12.59
N LEU A 380 9.81 -1.36 -11.85
CA LEU A 380 9.41 -0.93 -10.52
C LEU A 380 8.69 0.43 -10.62
N ASP A 381 7.58 0.58 -9.92
CA ASP A 381 6.84 1.85 -9.87
C ASP A 381 7.20 2.69 -8.65
N TYR A 382 7.67 2.03 -7.60
CA TYR A 382 8.05 2.62 -6.32
C TYR A 382 9.40 2.11 -5.85
N GLY A 383 10.09 2.89 -5.02
CA GLY A 383 11.35 2.51 -4.40
C GLY A 383 11.50 3.19 -3.04
N CYS A 384 12.46 2.72 -2.24
CA CYS A 384 12.65 3.15 -0.84
C CYS A 384 13.20 4.57 -0.68
N LEU A 385 13.80 5.15 -1.73
CA LEU A 385 14.40 6.49 -1.66
C LEU A 385 13.45 7.57 -2.14
N GLN A 386 13.62 8.77 -1.58
CA GLN A 386 12.99 10.00 -2.05
C GLN A 386 13.79 10.59 -3.22
N LYS A 387 13.11 11.30 -4.13
CA LYS A 387 13.82 12.12 -5.13
C LYS A 387 14.55 13.27 -4.43
N GLY A 388 15.77 13.55 -4.83
CA GLY A 388 16.65 14.53 -4.19
C GLY A 388 17.86 13.88 -3.57
N LEU A 389 18.48 14.55 -2.60
CA LEU A 389 19.64 14.03 -1.89
C LEU A 389 19.22 12.97 -0.87
N ASN A 390 19.99 11.88 -0.82
CA ASN A 390 19.80 10.85 0.18
C ASN A 390 21.14 10.57 0.85
N VAL A 391 21.19 10.82 2.16
CA VAL A 391 22.36 10.64 3.01
C VAL A 391 22.35 9.25 3.67
N THR A 392 23.48 8.83 4.19
CA THR A 392 23.58 7.56 4.94
C THR A 392 22.88 7.68 6.30
N GLU A 393 22.37 6.58 6.83
CA GLU A 393 21.83 6.54 8.20
C GLU A 393 22.92 6.82 9.24
N SER A 394 24.16 6.42 8.97
CA SER A 394 25.30 6.72 9.82
C SER A 394 25.52 8.22 9.97
N LEU A 395 25.47 8.99 8.86
CA LEU A 395 25.57 10.46 8.92
C LEU A 395 24.40 11.07 9.70
N ALA A 396 23.18 10.61 9.47
CA ALA A 396 22.00 11.12 10.18
C ALA A 396 22.12 10.93 11.69
N LYS A 397 22.56 9.76 12.13
CA LYS A 397 22.80 9.46 13.54
C LYS A 397 23.88 10.38 14.13
N LYS A 398 24.99 10.51 13.46
CA LYS A 398 26.10 11.40 13.90
C LYS A 398 25.64 12.86 13.97
N PHE A 399 24.87 13.32 12.99
CA PHE A 399 24.32 14.67 13.00
C PHE A 399 23.48 14.96 14.25
N VAL A 400 22.62 14.03 14.63
CA VAL A 400 21.83 14.14 15.87
C VAL A 400 22.74 14.09 17.10
N GLU A 401 23.71 13.18 17.15
CA GLU A 401 24.63 13.06 18.27
C GLU A 401 25.48 14.32 18.50
N GLU A 402 25.92 14.98 17.44
CA GLU A 402 26.69 16.24 17.55
C GLU A 402 25.76 17.40 17.90
N ASN A 403 24.59 17.53 17.29
CA ASN A 403 23.64 18.59 17.59
C ASN A 403 23.13 18.54 19.04
N LYS A 404 22.99 17.35 19.59
CA LYS A 404 22.62 17.15 21.01
C LYS A 404 23.61 17.83 21.97
N LYS A 405 24.87 18.01 21.56
CA LYS A 405 25.91 18.66 22.36
C LYS A 405 25.95 20.19 22.20
N SER A 406 25.20 20.75 21.26
CA SER A 406 25.23 22.18 20.91
C SER A 406 24.71 23.06 22.05
N ALA A 407 25.17 24.32 22.04
CA ALA A 407 24.78 25.32 23.04
C ALA A 407 23.26 25.57 23.05
N ILE A 408 22.67 25.70 21.86
CA ILE A 408 21.22 25.93 21.72
C ILE A 408 20.40 24.76 22.26
N VAL A 409 20.81 23.50 22.01
CA VAL A 409 20.11 22.31 22.51
C VAL A 409 20.25 22.18 24.02
N LYS A 410 21.42 22.48 24.58
CA LYS A 410 21.61 22.53 26.03
C LYS A 410 20.72 23.59 26.66
N TRP A 411 20.66 24.77 26.05
CA TRP A 411 19.79 25.86 26.51
C TRP A 411 18.30 25.44 26.50
N VAL A 412 17.85 24.78 25.42
CA VAL A 412 16.48 24.26 25.32
C VAL A 412 16.19 23.18 26.37
N ASN A 413 17.15 22.31 26.68
CA ASN A 413 16.99 21.27 27.70
C ASN A 413 16.95 21.83 29.13
N GLU A 414 17.50 23.00 29.37
CA GLU A 414 17.39 23.72 30.64
C GLU A 414 15.99 24.36 30.74
N LYS A 415 15.00 23.56 31.17
CA LYS A 415 13.58 23.97 31.23
C LYS A 415 13.34 25.31 31.89
N SER A 416 14.19 25.72 32.86
CA SER A 416 14.12 27.03 33.50
C SER A 416 14.36 28.15 32.50
N ASN A 417 15.37 28.03 31.66
CA ASN A 417 15.71 29.06 30.66
C ASN A 417 14.58 29.26 29.66
N ILE A 418 13.99 28.16 29.14
CA ILE A 418 12.85 28.26 28.23
C ILE A 418 11.65 28.87 28.92
N LYS A 419 11.34 28.39 30.14
CA LYS A 419 10.18 28.86 30.91
C LYS A 419 10.29 30.35 31.20
N ASP A 420 11.45 30.81 31.62
CA ASP A 420 11.65 32.22 31.98
C ASP A 420 11.61 33.11 30.71
N SER A 421 12.26 32.70 29.63
CA SER A 421 12.24 33.41 28.35
C SER A 421 10.84 33.46 27.73
N VAL A 422 10.10 32.38 27.81
CA VAL A 422 8.71 32.33 27.33
C VAL A 422 7.82 33.25 28.18
N ASN A 423 7.94 33.21 29.48
CA ASN A 423 7.17 34.09 30.37
C ASN A 423 7.49 35.56 30.06
N GLU A 424 8.77 35.91 29.90
CA GLU A 424 9.18 37.26 29.52
C GLU A 424 8.59 37.71 28.18
N LEU A 425 8.63 36.84 27.15
CA LEU A 425 8.02 37.11 25.86
C LEU A 425 6.50 37.25 25.92
N ILE A 426 5.84 36.43 26.72
CA ILE A 426 4.38 36.53 26.97
C ILE A 426 4.07 37.84 27.65
N ASP A 427 4.84 38.22 28.66
CA ASP A 427 4.64 39.44 29.42
C ASP A 427 4.89 40.68 28.54
N LEU A 428 5.93 40.68 27.72
CA LEU A 428 6.19 41.72 26.74
C LEU A 428 5.07 41.85 25.72
N HIS A 429 4.59 40.72 25.18
CA HIS A 429 3.49 40.70 24.23
C HIS A 429 2.18 41.21 24.85
N ASN A 430 1.90 40.82 26.09
CA ASN A 430 0.71 41.22 26.82
C ASN A 430 0.78 42.63 27.41
N ALA A 431 1.97 43.26 27.42
CA ALA A 431 2.15 44.66 27.90
C ALA A 431 1.32 45.62 27.02
N GLY A 432 0.36 46.28 27.64
CA GLY A 432 -0.53 47.22 26.92
C GLY A 432 -1.71 46.57 26.17
N VAL A 433 -1.85 45.26 26.21
CA VAL A 433 -3.01 44.54 25.60
C VAL A 433 -4.12 44.47 26.61
N PRO A 434 -5.39 44.77 26.25
CA PRO A 434 -6.55 44.57 27.13
C PRO A 434 -6.70 43.11 27.59
N ASP A 435 -7.14 42.89 28.82
CA ASP A 435 -7.20 41.57 29.45
C ASP A 435 -7.93 40.50 28.60
N GLY A 436 -8.98 40.86 27.87
CA GLY A 436 -9.69 39.92 27.01
C GLY A 436 -8.95 39.54 25.71
N GLN A 437 -7.79 40.13 25.44
CA GLN A 437 -6.99 39.89 24.21
C GLN A 437 -5.58 39.39 24.53
N LYS A 438 -5.25 39.16 25.79
CA LYS A 438 -3.96 38.63 26.19
C LYS A 438 -3.80 37.20 25.73
N LEU A 439 -2.67 36.91 25.12
CA LEU A 439 -2.37 35.61 24.53
C LEU A 439 -0.95 35.18 24.86
N ALA A 440 -0.79 33.88 25.03
CA ALA A 440 0.52 33.28 25.18
C ALA A 440 1.23 33.21 23.84
N ARG A 441 2.48 33.59 23.80
CA ARG A 441 3.36 33.38 22.68
C ARG A 441 3.93 31.97 22.69
N LEU A 442 4.10 31.34 21.53
CA LEU A 442 4.71 30.01 21.45
C LEU A 442 6.23 30.14 21.54
N GLU A 443 6.83 29.36 22.41
CA GLU A 443 8.28 29.30 22.68
C GLU A 443 9.08 28.96 21.45
N THR A 444 8.49 28.22 20.51
CA THR A 444 9.12 27.85 19.23
C THR A 444 9.61 29.04 18.41
N ASP A 445 9.08 30.23 18.65
CA ASP A 445 9.55 31.45 17.95
C ASP A 445 10.99 31.81 18.32
N ILE A 446 11.44 31.38 19.49
CA ILE A 446 12.79 31.67 20.00
C ILE A 446 13.85 30.88 19.23
N TYR A 447 13.52 29.67 18.77
CA TYR A 447 14.48 28.75 18.14
C TYR A 447 14.34 28.65 16.63
N ARG A 448 13.28 29.21 16.05
CA ARG A 448 13.08 29.13 14.61
C ARG A 448 14.07 30.00 13.86
N SER A 449 14.38 29.56 12.65
CA SER A 449 15.12 30.39 11.71
C SER A 449 14.36 31.69 11.43
N PRO A 450 15.05 32.77 11.06
CA PRO A 450 14.40 34.04 10.69
C PRO A 450 13.31 33.90 9.63
N ALA A 451 13.46 32.95 8.72
CA ALA A 451 12.47 32.61 7.68
C ALA A 451 11.20 31.96 8.22
N GLN A 452 11.23 31.40 9.42
CA GLN A 452 10.14 30.65 10.04
C GLN A 452 9.54 31.36 11.26
N HIS A 453 10.00 32.58 11.58
CA HIS A 453 9.44 33.36 12.69
C HIS A 453 7.96 33.62 12.49
N LEU A 454 7.16 33.18 13.42
CA LEU A 454 5.77 33.61 13.56
C LEU A 454 5.77 34.96 14.24
N ASN A 455 5.17 35.97 13.62
CA ASN A 455 4.98 37.22 14.32
C ASN A 455 3.83 37.08 15.37
N ASP A 456 3.85 37.94 16.35
CA ASP A 456 2.90 37.88 17.47
C ASP A 456 1.44 37.94 17.03
N SER A 457 1.15 38.72 16.00
CA SER A 457 -0.20 38.86 15.43
C SER A 457 -0.70 37.55 14.83
N TYR A 458 0.17 36.79 14.17
CA TYR A 458 -0.17 35.50 13.60
C TYR A 458 -0.46 34.47 14.70
N VAL A 459 0.44 34.33 15.66
CA VAL A 459 0.27 33.39 16.78
C VAL A 459 -1.00 33.70 17.56
N SER A 460 -1.21 34.95 17.89
CA SER A 460 -2.41 35.43 18.57
C SER A 460 -3.68 35.15 17.78
N GLY A 461 -3.68 35.46 16.49
CA GLY A 461 -4.83 35.24 15.60
C GLY A 461 -5.20 33.78 15.45
N GLU A 462 -4.22 32.89 15.29
CA GLU A 462 -4.46 31.46 15.15
C GLU A 462 -4.93 30.78 16.45
N ILE A 463 -4.38 31.17 17.59
CA ILE A 463 -4.84 30.64 18.89
C ILE A 463 -6.29 31.09 19.14
N MET A 464 -6.61 32.36 18.97
CA MET A 464 -7.98 32.86 19.16
C MET A 464 -8.97 32.22 18.21
N LYS A 465 -8.63 32.11 16.93
CA LYS A 465 -9.50 31.54 15.92
C LYS A 465 -9.81 30.06 16.15
N ASN A 466 -8.84 29.28 16.57
CA ASN A 466 -8.95 27.83 16.63
C ASN A 466 -9.46 27.33 17.99
N TYR A 467 -9.15 28.03 19.07
CA TYR A 467 -9.49 27.57 20.42
C TYR A 467 -10.57 28.41 21.11
N PHE A 468 -10.78 29.67 20.71
CA PHE A 468 -11.71 30.59 21.36
C PHE A 468 -12.53 31.40 20.35
N PRO A 469 -13.29 30.76 19.46
CA PRO A 469 -14.01 31.44 18.37
C PRO A 469 -15.12 32.40 18.84
N SER A 470 -15.50 32.41 20.13
CA SER A 470 -16.62 33.21 20.66
C SER A 470 -16.28 34.03 21.88
N ALA A 471 -15.01 34.18 22.26
CA ALA A 471 -14.66 34.74 23.56
C ALA A 471 -14.44 36.25 23.55
N GLY A 472 -15.39 36.96 24.13
CA GLY A 472 -15.04 38.11 24.99
C GLY A 472 -14.59 37.55 26.34
N VAL A 473 -13.33 37.16 26.50
CA VAL A 473 -12.85 36.49 27.71
C VAL A 473 -12.66 37.52 28.82
N GLY A 474 -13.34 37.32 29.97
CA GLY A 474 -13.15 38.15 31.15
C GLY A 474 -11.79 37.91 31.80
N SER A 475 -11.33 38.82 32.64
CA SER A 475 -10.00 38.82 33.27
C SER A 475 -9.66 37.53 34.07
N ALA A 476 -10.65 36.90 34.69
CA ALA A 476 -10.46 35.63 35.43
C ALA A 476 -10.24 34.45 34.50
N GLU A 477 -10.93 34.40 33.36
CA GLU A 477 -10.79 33.37 32.34
C GLU A 477 -9.49 33.52 31.55
N SER A 478 -9.01 34.75 31.38
CA SER A 478 -7.70 35.05 30.79
C SER A 478 -6.56 34.46 31.63
N GLY A 479 -6.62 34.58 32.97
CA GLY A 479 -5.61 33.99 33.84
C GLY A 479 -5.61 32.44 33.85
N MET A 480 -6.79 31.80 33.74
CA MET A 480 -6.90 30.36 33.57
C MET A 480 -6.38 29.91 32.19
N LEU A 481 -6.66 30.66 31.15
CA LEU A 481 -6.16 30.41 29.81
C LEU A 481 -4.64 30.52 29.74
N ASP A 482 -4.06 31.57 30.32
CA ASP A 482 -2.62 31.76 30.45
C ASP A 482 -1.93 30.57 31.17
N ALA A 483 -2.50 30.13 32.30
CA ALA A 483 -1.98 28.98 33.02
C ALA A 483 -2.06 27.69 32.21
N PHE A 484 -3.18 27.48 31.50
CA PHE A 484 -3.39 26.32 30.66
C PHE A 484 -2.42 26.30 29.45
N LEU A 485 -2.24 27.41 28.79
CA LEU A 485 -1.33 27.54 27.66
C LEU A 485 0.13 27.35 28.12
N LYS A 486 0.54 28.00 29.19
CA LYS A 486 1.90 27.87 29.75
C LYS A 486 2.23 26.42 30.12
N ASP A 487 1.31 25.72 30.76
CA ASP A 487 1.57 24.36 31.27
C ASP A 487 1.50 23.31 30.13
N LYS A 488 0.49 23.40 29.30
CA LYS A 488 0.25 22.41 28.24
C LYS A 488 1.20 22.57 27.05
N TYR A 489 1.43 23.78 26.58
CA TYR A 489 2.23 24.02 25.39
C TYR A 489 3.73 24.08 25.67
N PHE A 490 4.16 24.39 26.86
CA PHE A 490 5.57 24.42 27.23
C PHE A 490 6.27 23.07 26.96
N ASN A 491 5.72 21.95 27.43
CA ASN A 491 6.30 20.63 27.25
C ASN A 491 6.30 20.20 25.77
N VAL A 492 5.26 20.57 25.03
CA VAL A 492 5.17 20.29 23.59
C VAL A 492 6.17 21.13 22.81
N SER A 493 6.39 22.37 23.21
CA SER A 493 7.35 23.27 22.56
C SER A 493 8.78 22.84 22.74
N VAL A 494 9.19 22.42 23.94
CA VAL A 494 10.53 21.87 24.17
C VAL A 494 10.80 20.70 23.26
N ASP A 495 9.89 19.73 23.20
CA ASP A 495 10.03 18.56 22.35
C ASP A 495 10.08 18.92 20.84
N LYS A 496 9.23 19.85 20.40
CA LYS A 496 9.27 20.36 19.03
C LYS A 496 10.53 21.16 18.71
N ALA A 497 11.02 21.96 19.64
CA ALA A 497 12.25 22.71 19.47
C ALA A 497 13.45 21.75 19.35
N LEU A 498 13.54 20.75 20.21
CA LEU A 498 14.58 19.72 20.10
C LEU A 498 14.52 18.96 18.78
N GLN A 499 13.31 18.65 18.30
CA GLN A 499 13.12 18.03 16.99
C GLN A 499 13.57 18.96 15.86
N ALA A 500 13.15 20.22 15.84
CA ALA A 500 13.53 21.18 14.81
C ALA A 500 15.05 21.39 14.75
N LEU A 501 15.73 21.35 15.91
CA LEU A 501 17.17 21.45 16.04
C LEU A 501 17.91 20.12 15.79
N SER A 502 17.21 19.03 15.49
CA SER A 502 17.80 17.69 15.41
C SER A 502 18.64 17.35 16.65
N GLY A 503 18.21 17.83 17.82
CA GLY A 503 18.94 17.75 19.09
C GLY A 503 18.44 16.66 20.05
N SER A 504 17.60 15.76 19.59
CA SER A 504 17.05 14.63 20.38
C SER A 504 17.39 13.32 19.71
N ASP A 505 17.91 12.37 20.49
CA ASP A 505 18.16 10.98 20.08
C ASP A 505 16.95 10.07 20.36
N LYS A 506 15.82 10.63 20.76
CA LYS A 506 14.57 9.88 20.91
C LYS A 506 14.07 9.40 19.56
N VAL A 507 13.91 8.10 19.42
CA VAL A 507 13.32 7.51 18.20
C VAL A 507 11.84 7.87 18.13
N ARG A 508 11.45 8.54 17.06
CA ARG A 508 10.05 8.99 16.83
C ARG A 508 9.32 8.13 15.82
N LYS A 509 10.09 7.47 14.95
CA LYS A 509 9.54 6.59 13.95
C LYS A 509 10.49 5.43 13.68
N ILE A 510 9.92 4.24 13.61
CA ILE A 510 10.60 3.04 13.14
C ILE A 510 9.95 2.64 11.83
N SER A 511 10.76 2.42 10.80
CA SER A 511 10.30 1.93 9.50
C SER A 511 10.89 0.56 9.26
N VAL A 512 10.04 -0.46 9.20
CA VAL A 512 10.42 -1.84 8.88
C VAL A 512 10.09 -2.13 7.43
N TYR A 513 11.08 -2.57 6.67
CA TYR A 513 10.96 -2.90 5.24
C TYR A 513 10.96 -4.43 5.06
N PRO A 514 9.79 -5.09 5.02
CA PRO A 514 9.72 -6.54 4.79
C PRO A 514 10.34 -6.93 3.45
N SER A 515 10.85 -8.16 3.34
CA SER A 515 11.47 -8.63 2.10
C SER A 515 10.46 -8.88 0.99
N ASP A 516 9.29 -9.38 1.36
CA ASP A 516 8.17 -9.67 0.47
C ASP A 516 6.83 -9.69 1.25
N PHE A 517 5.75 -10.04 0.57
CA PHE A 517 4.42 -10.10 1.17
C PHE A 517 4.30 -11.17 2.26
N ASP A 518 4.95 -12.32 2.09
CA ASP A 518 4.87 -13.43 3.04
C ASP A 518 5.69 -13.13 4.31
N THR A 519 6.83 -12.48 4.16
CA THR A 519 7.64 -11.99 5.28
C THR A 519 7.00 -10.82 6.01
N LYS A 520 6.24 -9.95 5.31
CA LYS A 520 5.44 -8.89 5.94
C LYS A 520 4.49 -9.47 6.99
N ALA A 521 3.80 -10.56 6.69
CA ALA A 521 2.91 -11.21 7.65
C ALA A 521 3.67 -11.72 8.90
N LYS A 522 4.93 -12.17 8.73
CA LYS A 522 5.78 -12.58 9.86
C LYS A 522 6.23 -11.38 10.69
N VAL A 523 6.59 -10.26 10.05
CA VAL A 523 6.91 -9.00 10.75
C VAL A 523 5.70 -8.55 11.57
N ILE A 524 4.51 -8.53 10.96
CA ILE A 524 3.26 -8.17 11.66
C ILE A 524 3.04 -9.09 12.86
N SER A 525 3.15 -10.42 12.69
CA SER A 525 2.99 -11.36 13.79
C SER A 525 4.03 -11.17 14.91
N TYR A 526 5.25 -10.76 14.55
CA TYR A 526 6.29 -10.42 15.53
C TYR A 526 5.91 -9.17 16.33
N LEU A 527 5.46 -8.11 15.67
CA LEU A 527 5.02 -6.87 16.33
C LEU A 527 3.77 -7.10 17.20
N ASP A 528 2.83 -7.91 16.74
CA ASP A 528 1.63 -8.28 17.50
C ASP A 528 1.97 -9.09 18.76
N ALA A 529 2.99 -9.93 18.73
CA ALA A 529 3.43 -10.71 19.91
C ALA A 529 3.92 -9.82 21.08
N TRP A 530 4.47 -8.64 20.79
CA TRP A 530 4.73 -7.63 21.83
C TRP A 530 3.42 -7.19 22.49
N ASN A 531 2.43 -6.84 21.69
CA ASN A 531 1.14 -6.34 22.15
C ASN A 531 0.36 -7.40 22.95
N ASP A 532 0.54 -8.68 22.63
CA ASP A 532 -0.10 -9.80 23.33
C ASP A 532 0.53 -10.07 24.71
N SER A 533 1.79 -9.69 24.89
CA SER A 533 2.57 -9.93 26.10
C SER A 533 2.65 -8.73 27.06
N HIS A 534 2.13 -7.57 26.67
CA HIS A 534 2.24 -6.32 27.40
C HIS A 534 0.88 -5.69 27.69
N ASP A 535 0.81 -4.87 28.76
CA ASP A 535 -0.38 -4.16 29.18
C ASP A 535 -0.79 -3.08 28.16
N ALA A 536 -2.06 -2.64 28.22
CA ALA A 536 -2.64 -1.68 27.29
C ALA A 536 -1.84 -0.36 27.16
N ALA A 537 -1.15 0.08 28.22
CA ALA A 537 -0.32 1.29 28.22
C ALA A 537 1.01 1.13 27.45
N GLN A 538 1.48 -0.10 27.28
CA GLN A 538 2.74 -0.44 26.60
C GLN A 538 2.52 -0.98 25.20
N LYS A 539 1.26 -1.10 24.76
CA LYS A 539 0.95 -1.53 23.39
C LYS A 539 1.38 -0.49 22.38
N VAL A 540 1.97 -0.98 21.30
CA VAL A 540 2.49 -0.16 20.22
C VAL A 540 1.70 -0.46 18.93
N THR A 541 1.07 0.57 18.40
CA THR A 541 0.33 0.48 17.14
C THR A 541 1.24 0.81 15.96
N TYR A 542 1.19 -0.01 14.94
CA TYR A 542 1.89 0.23 13.67
C TYR A 542 0.90 0.58 12.56
N THR A 543 1.37 1.31 11.55
CA THR A 543 0.60 1.66 10.36
C THR A 543 1.05 0.81 9.18
N ASP A 544 0.12 0.03 8.63
CA ASP A 544 0.27 -0.69 7.36
C ASP A 544 -0.56 0.00 6.27
N THR A 545 -0.02 1.05 5.68
CA THR A 545 -0.71 1.82 4.64
C THR A 545 -1.03 0.97 3.42
N VAL A 546 -0.08 0.13 2.98
CA VAL A 546 -0.26 -0.72 1.79
C VAL A 546 -1.30 -1.80 2.05
N GLY A 547 -1.23 -2.50 3.18
CA GLY A 547 -2.20 -3.52 3.54
C GLY A 547 -3.62 -2.98 3.64
N THR A 548 -3.78 -1.82 4.25
CA THR A 548 -5.09 -1.15 4.37
C THR A 548 -5.65 -0.78 2.99
N MET A 549 -4.86 -0.15 2.13
CA MET A 549 -5.30 0.20 0.77
C MET A 549 -5.63 -1.05 -0.05
N MET A 550 -4.78 -2.08 0.01
CA MET A 550 -4.98 -3.30 -0.76
C MET A 550 -6.16 -4.13 -0.27
N SER A 551 -6.44 -4.15 1.03
CA SER A 551 -7.61 -4.83 1.59
C SER A 551 -8.92 -4.22 1.09
N MET A 552 -9.00 -2.89 0.94
CA MET A 552 -10.16 -2.21 0.35
C MET A 552 -10.34 -2.59 -1.12
N VAL A 553 -9.25 -2.55 -1.90
CA VAL A 553 -9.27 -2.95 -3.33
C VAL A 553 -9.66 -4.41 -3.47
N GLN A 554 -9.11 -5.30 -2.64
CA GLN A 554 -9.44 -6.73 -2.63
C GLN A 554 -10.91 -6.98 -2.30
N THR A 555 -11.46 -6.27 -1.31
CA THR A 555 -12.88 -6.38 -0.94
C THR A 555 -13.79 -5.98 -2.10
N MET A 556 -13.47 -4.86 -2.77
CA MET A 556 -14.20 -4.40 -3.94
C MET A 556 -14.13 -5.41 -5.10
N LEU A 557 -12.94 -5.96 -5.38
CA LEU A 557 -12.77 -6.97 -6.43
C LEU A 557 -13.47 -8.29 -6.10
N ASN A 558 -13.45 -8.71 -4.85
CA ASN A 558 -14.18 -9.90 -4.41
C ASN A 558 -15.69 -9.72 -4.61
N ALA A 559 -16.24 -8.55 -4.26
CA ALA A 559 -17.65 -8.24 -4.48
C ALA A 559 -18.03 -8.34 -5.96
N VAL A 560 -17.23 -7.71 -6.85
CA VAL A 560 -17.44 -7.78 -8.31
C VAL A 560 -17.30 -9.23 -8.80
N THR A 561 -16.30 -9.95 -8.32
CA THR A 561 -16.08 -11.36 -8.69
C THR A 561 -17.27 -12.24 -8.29
N TYR A 562 -17.81 -12.08 -7.08
CA TYR A 562 -18.98 -12.84 -6.64
C TYR A 562 -20.21 -12.57 -7.51
N VAL A 563 -20.46 -11.32 -7.90
CA VAL A 563 -21.54 -10.97 -8.81
C VAL A 563 -21.34 -11.65 -10.18
N LEU A 564 -20.12 -11.56 -10.73
CA LEU A 564 -19.80 -12.20 -12.02
C LEU A 564 -19.91 -13.72 -11.96
N VAL A 565 -19.46 -14.34 -10.86
CA VAL A 565 -19.61 -15.80 -10.64
C VAL A 565 -21.08 -16.19 -10.55
N ALA A 566 -21.92 -15.39 -9.88
CA ALA A 566 -23.35 -15.65 -9.83
C ALA A 566 -24.00 -15.61 -11.22
N PHE A 567 -23.70 -14.60 -12.04
CA PHE A 567 -24.19 -14.54 -13.44
C PHE A 567 -23.68 -15.70 -14.31
N THR A 568 -22.41 -16.04 -14.20
CA THR A 568 -21.85 -17.16 -14.97
C THR A 568 -22.37 -18.50 -14.46
N GLY A 569 -22.71 -18.61 -13.16
CA GLY A 569 -23.40 -19.76 -12.60
C GLY A 569 -24.76 -20.02 -13.25
N ILE A 570 -25.53 -18.96 -13.51
CA ILE A 570 -26.80 -19.07 -14.27
C ILE A 570 -26.54 -19.60 -15.67
N SER A 571 -25.53 -19.09 -16.37
CA SER A 571 -25.13 -19.57 -17.70
C SER A 571 -24.76 -21.05 -17.69
N LEU A 572 -24.09 -21.51 -16.62
CA LEU A 572 -23.70 -22.89 -16.43
C LEU A 572 -24.93 -23.81 -16.24
N VAL A 573 -25.94 -23.35 -15.47
CA VAL A 573 -27.22 -24.08 -15.28
C VAL A 573 -27.95 -24.17 -16.62
N VAL A 574 -28.04 -23.08 -17.38
CA VAL A 574 -28.71 -23.10 -18.70
C VAL A 574 -27.98 -24.06 -19.67
N SER A 575 -26.65 -24.05 -19.72
CA SER A 575 -25.87 -25.02 -20.52
C SER A 575 -26.11 -26.43 -20.08
N SER A 576 -26.21 -26.69 -18.78
CA SER A 576 -26.50 -28.02 -18.21
C SER A 576 -27.88 -28.54 -18.63
N VAL A 577 -28.90 -27.69 -18.57
CA VAL A 577 -30.28 -28.03 -19.02
C VAL A 577 -30.27 -28.28 -20.52
N MET A 578 -29.58 -27.47 -21.31
CA MET A 578 -29.48 -27.66 -22.77
C MET A 578 -28.85 -29.00 -23.12
N ILE A 579 -27.75 -29.41 -22.44
CA ILE A 579 -27.15 -30.73 -22.62
C ILE A 579 -28.17 -31.84 -22.28
N GLY A 580 -28.92 -31.68 -21.21
CA GLY A 580 -29.96 -32.62 -20.81
C GLY A 580 -31.04 -32.79 -21.90
N ILE A 581 -31.52 -31.71 -22.48
CA ILE A 581 -32.53 -31.71 -23.56
C ILE A 581 -31.96 -32.37 -24.81
N ILE A 582 -30.76 -32.02 -25.26
CA ILE A 582 -30.14 -32.59 -26.47
C ILE A 582 -29.89 -34.09 -26.27
N THR A 583 -29.43 -34.51 -25.08
CA THR A 583 -29.25 -35.92 -24.74
C THR A 583 -30.60 -36.66 -24.72
N TYR A 584 -31.68 -36.05 -24.22
CA TYR A 584 -33.02 -36.66 -24.24
C TYR A 584 -33.53 -36.85 -25.67
N VAL A 585 -33.40 -35.87 -26.54
CA VAL A 585 -33.73 -35.99 -27.98
C VAL A 585 -32.93 -37.11 -28.65
N SER A 586 -31.63 -37.19 -28.32
CA SER A 586 -30.77 -38.29 -28.81
C SER A 586 -31.26 -39.67 -28.37
N VAL A 587 -31.78 -39.81 -27.13
CA VAL A 587 -32.40 -41.06 -26.66
C VAL A 587 -33.67 -41.39 -27.41
N VAL A 588 -34.53 -40.43 -27.71
CA VAL A 588 -35.76 -40.59 -28.45
C VAL A 588 -35.49 -41.10 -29.89
N GLU A 589 -34.55 -40.46 -30.62
CA GLU A 589 -34.19 -40.86 -31.98
C GLU A 589 -33.55 -42.28 -32.06
N ARG A 590 -32.90 -42.71 -30.97
CA ARG A 590 -32.25 -44.02 -30.91
C ARG A 590 -33.10 -45.09 -30.24
N THR A 591 -34.42 -44.90 -30.14
CA THR A 591 -35.33 -45.82 -29.47
C THR A 591 -35.28 -47.23 -30.08
N LYS A 592 -35.18 -47.36 -31.46
CA LYS A 592 -35.03 -48.66 -32.14
C LYS A 592 -33.70 -49.34 -31.78
N GLU A 593 -32.57 -48.62 -31.76
CA GLU A 593 -31.26 -49.19 -31.38
C GLU A 593 -31.29 -49.72 -29.93
N ILE A 594 -31.92 -48.97 -29.03
CA ILE A 594 -32.13 -49.42 -27.63
C ILE A 594 -32.99 -50.66 -27.57
N GLY A 595 -34.06 -50.74 -28.36
CA GLY A 595 -34.93 -51.89 -28.50
C GLY A 595 -34.19 -53.16 -28.95
N VAL A 596 -33.36 -53.04 -29.97
CA VAL A 596 -32.51 -54.13 -30.47
C VAL A 596 -31.50 -54.60 -29.44
N LEU A 597 -30.81 -53.69 -28.77
CA LEU A 597 -29.82 -54.02 -27.72
C LEU A 597 -30.51 -54.77 -26.55
N ARG A 598 -31.71 -54.35 -26.16
CA ARG A 598 -32.48 -54.99 -25.09
C ARG A 598 -33.06 -56.32 -25.51
N SER A 599 -33.48 -56.51 -26.76
CA SER A 599 -33.93 -57.80 -27.29
C SER A 599 -32.81 -58.83 -27.39
N LEU A 600 -31.56 -58.35 -27.63
CA LEU A 600 -30.35 -59.18 -27.60
C LEU A 600 -29.86 -59.52 -26.16
N GLY A 601 -30.58 -59.06 -25.10
CA GLY A 601 -30.28 -59.43 -23.72
C GLY A 601 -29.56 -58.38 -22.89
N ALA A 602 -29.33 -57.11 -23.41
CA ALA A 602 -28.75 -56.02 -22.63
C ALA A 602 -29.66 -55.65 -21.43
N ARG A 603 -29.07 -55.50 -20.26
CA ARG A 603 -29.77 -55.13 -19.01
C ARG A 603 -30.04 -53.63 -18.98
N LYS A 604 -31.01 -53.19 -18.18
CA LYS A 604 -31.28 -51.77 -17.94
C LYS A 604 -30.04 -50.99 -17.47
N LYS A 605 -29.16 -51.66 -16.70
CA LYS A 605 -27.88 -51.05 -16.23
C LYS A 605 -26.90 -50.86 -17.37
N ASP A 606 -26.83 -51.78 -18.32
CA ASP A 606 -25.90 -51.68 -19.46
C ASP A 606 -26.29 -50.51 -20.37
N ILE A 607 -27.58 -50.30 -20.61
CA ILE A 607 -28.09 -49.15 -21.35
C ILE A 607 -27.77 -47.82 -20.59
N ARG A 608 -27.95 -47.79 -19.28
CA ARG A 608 -27.62 -46.63 -18.46
C ARG A 608 -26.10 -46.31 -18.52
N HIS A 609 -25.25 -47.34 -18.41
CA HIS A 609 -23.81 -47.20 -18.52
C HIS A 609 -23.38 -46.63 -19.90
N LEU A 610 -24.02 -47.06 -20.96
CA LEU A 610 -23.78 -46.60 -22.31
C LEU A 610 -24.05 -45.08 -22.43
N PHE A 611 -25.22 -44.60 -21.97
CA PHE A 611 -25.57 -43.18 -22.02
C PHE A 611 -24.76 -42.33 -21.04
N ASN A 612 -24.44 -42.86 -19.86
CA ASN A 612 -23.55 -42.17 -18.91
C ASN A 612 -22.11 -42.02 -19.48
N ALA A 613 -21.62 -43.04 -20.21
CA ALA A 613 -20.33 -42.96 -20.90
C ALA A 613 -20.36 -41.91 -22.05
N GLU A 614 -21.49 -41.80 -22.74
CA GLU A 614 -21.69 -40.79 -23.78
C GLU A 614 -21.69 -39.38 -23.17
N THR A 615 -22.43 -39.12 -22.09
CA THR A 615 -22.45 -37.83 -21.40
C THR A 615 -21.11 -37.49 -20.74
N PHE A 616 -20.40 -38.49 -20.22
CA PHE A 616 -19.03 -38.32 -19.73
C PHE A 616 -18.09 -37.78 -20.81
N LEU A 617 -18.12 -38.41 -22.01
CA LEU A 617 -17.31 -37.96 -23.14
C LEU A 617 -17.69 -36.56 -23.63
N ILE A 618 -18.99 -36.26 -23.72
CA ILE A 618 -19.48 -34.92 -24.07
C ILE A 618 -18.96 -33.88 -23.07
N GLY A 619 -19.03 -34.16 -21.76
CA GLY A 619 -18.52 -33.28 -20.70
C GLY A 619 -17.03 -33.09 -20.76
N LEU A 620 -16.27 -34.14 -21.05
CA LEU A 620 -14.82 -34.06 -21.21
C LEU A 620 -14.44 -33.22 -22.42
N PHE A 621 -15.11 -33.43 -23.57
CA PHE A 621 -14.87 -32.63 -24.77
C PHE A 621 -15.30 -31.16 -24.57
N ALA A 622 -16.46 -30.89 -23.97
CA ALA A 622 -16.94 -29.53 -23.69
C ALA A 622 -16.03 -28.79 -22.72
N GLY A 623 -15.59 -29.45 -21.65
CA GLY A 623 -14.67 -28.89 -20.67
C GLY A 623 -13.30 -28.57 -21.28
N THR A 624 -12.71 -29.53 -21.98
CA THR A 624 -11.38 -29.35 -22.61
C THR A 624 -11.44 -28.27 -23.68
N PHE A 625 -12.47 -28.29 -24.53
CA PHE A 625 -12.68 -27.25 -25.55
C PHE A 625 -12.92 -25.88 -24.91
N GLY A 626 -13.74 -25.79 -23.86
CA GLY A 626 -14.01 -24.56 -23.14
C GLY A 626 -12.75 -23.93 -22.53
N VAL A 627 -11.93 -24.74 -21.86
CA VAL A 627 -10.63 -24.28 -21.30
C VAL A 627 -9.68 -23.86 -22.42
N ALA A 628 -9.56 -24.63 -23.50
CA ALA A 628 -8.70 -24.28 -24.64
C ALA A 628 -9.11 -22.97 -25.29
N VAL A 629 -10.41 -22.75 -25.52
CA VAL A 629 -10.95 -21.51 -26.07
C VAL A 629 -10.70 -20.35 -25.09
N THR A 630 -10.80 -20.55 -23.78
CA THR A 630 -10.49 -19.52 -22.78
C THR A 630 -9.03 -19.08 -22.88
N TYR A 631 -8.07 -20.01 -22.97
CA TYR A 631 -6.66 -19.66 -23.19
C TYR A 631 -6.46 -18.89 -24.50
N LEU A 632 -7.14 -19.29 -25.56
CA LEU A 632 -7.06 -18.59 -26.85
C LEU A 632 -7.62 -17.16 -26.78
N LEU A 633 -8.78 -16.99 -26.12
CA LEU A 633 -9.41 -15.67 -25.92
C LEU A 633 -8.63 -14.79 -24.96
N SER A 634 -7.90 -15.35 -23.99
CA SER A 634 -7.06 -14.57 -23.07
C SER A 634 -5.99 -13.75 -23.80
N LEU A 635 -5.49 -14.22 -24.95
CA LEU A 635 -4.47 -13.50 -25.74
C LEU A 635 -4.97 -12.15 -26.29
N PRO A 636 -6.07 -12.07 -27.06
CA PRO A 636 -6.59 -10.78 -27.53
C PRO A 636 -7.12 -9.92 -26.39
N ILE A 637 -7.72 -10.51 -25.34
CA ILE A 637 -8.20 -9.80 -24.16
C ILE A 637 -7.02 -9.09 -23.47
N ASN A 638 -5.91 -9.78 -23.22
CA ASN A 638 -4.72 -9.19 -22.62
C ASN A 638 -4.11 -8.07 -23.48
N ARG A 639 -4.13 -8.20 -24.81
CA ARG A 639 -3.67 -7.12 -25.71
C ARG A 639 -4.57 -5.88 -25.61
N LEU A 640 -5.89 -6.09 -25.57
CA LEU A 640 -6.86 -5.00 -25.43
C LEU A 640 -6.72 -4.31 -24.07
N LEU A 641 -6.68 -5.08 -22.98
CA LEU A 641 -6.51 -4.56 -21.62
C LEU A 641 -5.20 -3.79 -21.48
N LYS A 642 -4.10 -4.30 -22.04
CA LYS A 642 -2.82 -3.59 -22.04
C LYS A 642 -2.89 -2.24 -22.77
N ARG A 643 -3.65 -2.13 -23.85
CA ARG A 643 -3.85 -0.86 -24.57
C ARG A 643 -4.70 0.14 -23.77
N LEU A 644 -5.71 -0.34 -23.05
CA LEU A 644 -6.64 0.50 -22.31
C LEU A 644 -6.12 0.92 -20.94
N THR A 645 -5.40 0.02 -20.24
CA THR A 645 -5.01 0.21 -18.83
C THR A 645 -3.50 0.33 -18.62
N GLY A 646 -2.69 0.07 -19.66
CA GLY A 646 -1.23 -0.07 -19.54
C GLY A 646 -0.78 -1.38 -18.89
N VAL A 647 -1.68 -2.16 -18.29
CA VAL A 647 -1.38 -3.38 -17.53
C VAL A 647 -1.53 -4.61 -18.42
N GLY A 648 -0.47 -5.42 -18.49
CA GLY A 648 -0.49 -6.69 -19.21
C GLY A 648 -0.87 -7.88 -18.33
N SER A 649 -1.30 -8.97 -18.97
CA SER A 649 -1.52 -10.27 -18.31
C SER A 649 -2.62 -10.31 -17.25
N LEU A 650 -3.66 -9.47 -17.37
CA LEU A 650 -4.81 -9.43 -16.47
C LEU A 650 -5.79 -10.60 -16.65
N ALA A 651 -5.77 -11.30 -17.78
CA ALA A 651 -6.54 -12.52 -18.01
C ALA A 651 -5.59 -13.71 -17.98
N ALA A 652 -5.43 -14.33 -16.81
CA ALA A 652 -4.52 -15.46 -16.59
C ALA A 652 -5.27 -16.59 -15.86
N LEU A 653 -5.60 -17.68 -16.59
CA LEU A 653 -6.21 -18.86 -16.00
C LEU A 653 -5.11 -19.81 -15.49
N PRO A 654 -4.99 -20.10 -14.18
CA PRO A 654 -4.06 -21.10 -13.67
C PRO A 654 -4.40 -22.48 -14.20
N PHE A 655 -3.39 -23.29 -14.52
CA PHE A 655 -3.58 -24.64 -15.04
C PHE A 655 -4.44 -25.52 -14.14
N GLY A 656 -4.23 -25.44 -12.81
CA GLY A 656 -5.03 -26.19 -11.82
C GLY A 656 -6.52 -25.82 -11.84
N GLN A 657 -6.85 -24.52 -12.02
CA GLN A 657 -8.24 -24.08 -12.14
C GLN A 657 -8.85 -24.54 -13.47
N GLY A 658 -8.08 -24.55 -14.56
CA GLY A 658 -8.52 -25.12 -15.82
C GLY A 658 -8.87 -26.61 -15.72
N LEU A 659 -8.03 -27.39 -15.03
CA LEU A 659 -8.29 -28.81 -14.78
C LEU A 659 -9.53 -29.03 -13.91
N LEU A 660 -9.70 -28.21 -12.86
CA LEU A 660 -10.89 -28.23 -12.01
C LEU A 660 -12.16 -27.97 -12.84
N MET A 661 -12.13 -27.02 -13.76
CA MET A 661 -13.27 -26.68 -14.59
C MET A 661 -13.63 -27.79 -15.60
N ILE A 662 -12.66 -28.56 -16.08
CA ILE A 662 -12.93 -29.78 -16.87
C ILE A 662 -13.67 -30.83 -15.98
N ALA A 663 -13.22 -31.02 -14.75
CA ALA A 663 -13.90 -31.94 -13.83
C ALA A 663 -15.33 -31.47 -13.50
N VAL A 664 -15.55 -30.16 -13.30
CA VAL A 664 -16.89 -29.58 -13.10
C VAL A 664 -17.76 -29.80 -14.33
N SER A 665 -17.23 -29.59 -15.54
CA SER A 665 -17.92 -29.84 -16.81
C SER A 665 -18.41 -31.30 -16.87
N VAL A 666 -17.56 -32.27 -16.57
CA VAL A 666 -17.88 -33.69 -16.57
C VAL A 666 -18.95 -34.00 -15.52
N ALA A 667 -18.82 -33.43 -14.31
CA ALA A 667 -19.81 -33.65 -13.24
C ALA A 667 -21.20 -33.14 -13.63
N LEU A 668 -21.27 -31.92 -14.20
CA LEU A 668 -22.52 -31.28 -14.60
C LEU A 668 -23.19 -32.05 -15.77
N THR A 669 -22.41 -32.49 -16.75
CA THR A 669 -22.94 -33.27 -17.87
C THR A 669 -23.43 -34.64 -17.44
N LEU A 670 -22.76 -35.28 -16.49
CA LEU A 670 -23.24 -36.53 -15.90
C LEU A 670 -24.56 -36.34 -15.15
N ILE A 671 -24.68 -35.27 -14.35
CA ILE A 671 -25.92 -34.94 -13.61
C ILE A 671 -27.07 -34.71 -14.62
N SER A 672 -26.83 -33.88 -15.64
CA SER A 672 -27.83 -33.57 -16.68
C SER A 672 -28.23 -34.81 -17.48
N GLY A 673 -27.31 -35.76 -17.68
CA GLY A 673 -27.54 -37.02 -18.38
C GLY A 673 -28.28 -38.09 -17.58
N LEU A 674 -28.41 -37.97 -16.23
CA LEU A 674 -29.06 -38.99 -15.38
C LEU A 674 -30.52 -39.23 -15.76
N ILE A 675 -31.29 -38.17 -16.02
CA ILE A 675 -32.71 -38.26 -16.38
C ILE A 675 -32.86 -38.91 -17.76
N PRO A 676 -32.19 -38.48 -18.84
CA PRO A 676 -32.25 -39.14 -20.15
C PRO A 676 -31.78 -40.60 -20.13
N ALA A 677 -30.66 -40.88 -19.45
CA ALA A 677 -30.14 -42.25 -19.34
C ALA A 677 -31.11 -43.21 -18.60
N SER A 678 -31.79 -42.70 -17.56
CA SER A 678 -32.80 -43.45 -16.85
C SER A 678 -34.04 -43.70 -17.72
N SER A 679 -34.48 -42.70 -18.49
CA SER A 679 -35.57 -42.83 -19.46
C SER A 679 -35.26 -43.86 -20.55
N ALA A 680 -34.05 -43.80 -21.13
CA ALA A 680 -33.57 -44.80 -22.09
C ALA A 680 -33.62 -46.22 -21.55
N ALA A 681 -33.16 -46.42 -20.31
CA ALA A 681 -33.12 -47.75 -19.66
C ALA A 681 -34.50 -48.33 -19.33
N LYS A 682 -35.55 -47.49 -19.25
CA LYS A 682 -36.93 -47.90 -18.94
C LYS A 682 -37.76 -48.25 -20.18
N LYS A 683 -37.31 -47.93 -21.41
CA LYS A 683 -38.06 -48.22 -22.65
C LYS A 683 -38.34 -49.74 -22.79
N ASP A 684 -39.58 -50.08 -23.16
CA ASP A 684 -39.97 -51.48 -23.43
C ASP A 684 -39.42 -51.92 -24.79
N PRO A 685 -38.76 -53.07 -24.87
CA PRO A 685 -38.18 -53.59 -26.14
C PRO A 685 -39.24 -53.79 -27.25
N VAL A 686 -40.42 -54.22 -26.90
CA VAL A 686 -41.50 -54.51 -27.88
C VAL A 686 -42.07 -53.23 -28.44
N VAL A 687 -42.28 -52.22 -27.58
CA VAL A 687 -42.77 -50.89 -28.01
C VAL A 687 -41.68 -50.16 -28.83
N ALA A 688 -40.42 -50.26 -28.37
CA ALA A 688 -39.28 -49.62 -29.04
C ALA A 688 -39.01 -50.15 -30.48
N LEU A 689 -39.33 -51.42 -30.75
CA LEU A 689 -39.21 -52.00 -32.10
C LEU A 689 -40.39 -51.71 -33.00
N ARG A 690 -41.58 -51.36 -32.43
CA ARG A 690 -42.79 -51.00 -33.18
C ARG A 690 -42.91 -49.52 -33.53
N THR A 691 -42.15 -48.66 -32.94
CA THR A 691 -42.15 -47.22 -33.31
C THR A 691 -41.53 -47.05 -34.72
N GLU A 692 -42.32 -46.51 -35.64
CA GLU A 692 -41.86 -46.09 -36.98
C GLU A 692 -40.89 -44.91 -36.92
#